data_51cccbfc18c8f6e308a94a40c9c5f4fa
#
_entry.id   51cccbfc18c8f6e308a94a40c9c5f4fa
#
_cell.length_a   1.000
_cell.length_b   1.000
_cell.length_c   1.000
_cell.angle_alpha   90.00
_cell.angle_beta   90.00
_cell.angle_gamma   90.00
#
_symmetry.space_group_name_H-M   'P 1'
#
loop_
_entity.id
_entity.type
_entity.pdbx_description
1 polymer ?
#
loop_
_entity_poly.entity_id
_entity_poly.type
_entity_poly.pdbx_seq_one_letter_code
_entity_poly.pdbx_strand_id
1 'polypeptide(L)'
;MATNDKRLSVTELDFDDIKTNLKTFLKAQTQFKDYDFEGSGMSVLLDTLAYNTHYLGFNVNMVANEMFLDSASLRSSIVSHAKMLGYEVSSAKAPTAIINISLSTSKTTATMGAGTAFTTTVNGTSYQFVTIADVTGTNTGNAVPFDSTTIYEGTYVTTKYLADSSEIDQRFIITDNRADTTTLTVKVQTSSSDTTTTTYTKATDISQLSRSSTVYFLQEIESGKFEVYFGDGIVSQSLSDGNIITLNYVVTNKTQSNGASSFSSPSAIDTVTDITITTVANASGGAEAESLQSIKLNAPLDFAAQGRAVTTEDYKLYAKKLFANTQAVSVWGGEDGSYNTSSGVSSTAEYGKVFISIKSTTGENLTITQKEQLVKDLEPYKVASITPVVVDPETTYLILGVTYSYDSSATTKTATDLSALVNITLQSYNTTNLNTFNAPFRHSQLQGLIDGTDTSILMNTTTVTMARLFTPTTTGSTSYTINFNNAFYNPVSGYQNTVIASTGFYINGGTTEYFFDDDGSGNLRIYSIAVGVRTYYSSAAGTIDYANGLITINGILISSTSNIDGVSSIQIRITALSDSNDVIPVRNQLLEIDFTNSTITSKVDAAATTGVGYTTTTTGTTTSTSVNTTKSTTSSSSY
;
A
#
# COMPACT_ATOMS: atom_id res chain seq x y z
N MET A 1 1.53 18.81 -4.67
CA MET A 1 1.68 19.16 -6.10
C MET A 1 0.39 19.80 -6.56
N ALA A 2 0.43 21.02 -7.09
CA ALA A 2 -0.75 21.60 -7.71
C ALA A 2 -1.16 20.68 -8.87
N THR A 3 -2.35 20.10 -8.81
CA THR A 3 -2.96 19.39 -9.90
C THR A 3 -3.13 20.40 -11.03
N ASN A 4 -2.22 20.35 -12.00
CA ASN A 4 -2.38 21.10 -13.23
C ASN A 4 -3.60 20.46 -13.92
N ASP A 5 -4.74 21.11 -13.81
CA ASP A 5 -5.99 20.64 -14.42
C ASP A 5 -5.80 20.76 -15.94
N LYS A 6 -5.42 19.65 -16.58
CA LYS A 6 -5.14 19.58 -18.03
C LYS A 6 -6.43 19.60 -18.88
N ARG A 7 -7.49 20.22 -18.38
CA ARG A 7 -8.75 20.32 -19.12
C ARG A 7 -8.58 21.27 -20.29
N LEU A 8 -8.99 20.79 -21.46
CA LEU A 8 -9.06 21.59 -22.67
C LEU A 8 -10.31 22.47 -22.61
N SER A 9 -10.15 23.77 -22.85
CA SER A 9 -11.26 24.68 -23.13
C SER A 9 -11.25 25.03 -24.61
N VAL A 10 -12.23 24.52 -25.34
CA VAL A 10 -12.32 24.67 -26.80
C VAL A 10 -13.23 25.81 -27.16
N THR A 11 -14.21 26.14 -26.32
CA THR A 11 -15.20 27.19 -26.55
C THR A 11 -15.37 28.05 -25.31
N GLU A 12 -15.80 29.30 -25.49
CA GLU A 12 -16.21 30.20 -24.42
C GLU A 12 -17.39 29.58 -23.65
N LEU A 13 -17.28 29.52 -22.31
CA LEU A 13 -18.29 28.96 -21.42
C LEU A 13 -18.98 30.03 -20.56
N ASP A 14 -18.50 31.26 -20.57
CA ASP A 14 -19.13 32.31 -19.78
C ASP A 14 -20.43 32.77 -20.44
N PHE A 15 -21.52 32.67 -19.69
CA PHE A 15 -22.86 33.04 -20.17
C PHE A 15 -22.94 34.54 -20.46
N ASP A 16 -22.35 35.39 -19.64
CA ASP A 16 -22.40 36.84 -19.78
C ASP A 16 -21.57 37.30 -20.98
N ASP A 17 -20.44 36.65 -21.27
CA ASP A 17 -19.63 36.90 -22.45
C ASP A 17 -20.37 36.50 -23.73
N ILE A 18 -21.04 35.34 -23.73
CA ILE A 18 -21.88 34.89 -24.84
C ILE A 18 -23.01 35.92 -25.10
N LYS A 19 -23.70 36.33 -24.03
CA LYS A 19 -24.77 37.35 -24.12
C LYS A 19 -24.24 38.68 -24.62
N THR A 20 -23.07 39.12 -24.14
CA THR A 20 -22.40 40.37 -24.59
C THR A 20 -22.01 40.31 -26.05
N ASN A 21 -21.49 39.19 -26.52
CA ASN A 21 -21.15 38.96 -27.92
C ASN A 21 -22.41 39.00 -28.81
N LEU A 22 -23.51 38.39 -28.39
CA LEU A 22 -24.80 38.45 -29.08
C LEU A 22 -25.35 39.89 -29.15
N LYS A 23 -25.31 40.64 -28.06
CA LYS A 23 -25.70 42.07 -28.02
C LYS A 23 -24.79 42.89 -28.94
N THR A 24 -23.48 42.64 -28.97
CA THR A 24 -22.55 43.34 -29.86
C THR A 24 -22.83 43.07 -31.33
N PHE A 25 -23.18 41.84 -31.69
CA PHE A 25 -23.59 41.47 -33.04
C PHE A 25 -24.89 42.18 -33.42
N LEU A 26 -25.91 42.22 -32.56
CA LEU A 26 -27.18 42.89 -32.82
C LEU A 26 -27.04 44.40 -32.96
N LYS A 27 -26.09 45.01 -32.23
CA LYS A 27 -25.77 46.45 -32.33
C LYS A 27 -25.34 46.86 -33.74
N ALA A 28 -24.74 45.95 -34.50
CA ALA A 28 -24.37 46.18 -35.90
C ALA A 28 -25.54 46.03 -36.88
N GLN A 29 -26.70 45.54 -36.43
CA GLN A 29 -27.90 45.34 -37.27
C GLN A 29 -28.88 46.48 -37.07
N THR A 30 -29.42 47.02 -38.18
CA THR A 30 -30.35 48.16 -38.15
C THR A 30 -31.81 47.76 -37.94
N GLN A 31 -32.13 46.47 -38.10
CA GLN A 31 -33.49 45.95 -38.00
C GLN A 31 -33.97 45.66 -36.57
N PHE A 32 -33.05 45.48 -35.65
CA PHE A 32 -33.37 45.13 -34.25
C PHE A 32 -33.18 46.34 -33.33
N LYS A 33 -34.25 46.66 -32.57
CA LYS A 33 -34.26 47.67 -31.51
C LYS A 33 -34.68 46.95 -30.22
N ASP A 34 -34.49 47.54 -29.07
CA ASP A 34 -34.89 47.04 -27.77
C ASP A 34 -34.13 45.78 -27.27
N TYR A 35 -33.05 45.37 -27.93
CA TYR A 35 -32.22 44.23 -27.53
C TYR A 35 -31.42 44.50 -26.26
N ASP A 36 -31.22 45.74 -25.88
CA ASP A 36 -30.41 46.15 -24.72
C ASP A 36 -31.27 46.46 -23.48
N PHE A 37 -32.61 46.45 -23.62
CA PHE A 37 -33.52 46.63 -22.50
C PHE A 37 -33.84 45.27 -21.85
N GLU A 38 -33.41 45.07 -20.58
CA GLU A 38 -33.49 43.75 -19.91
C GLU A 38 -34.92 43.21 -19.75
N GLY A 39 -35.91 44.07 -19.68
CA GLY A 39 -37.33 43.67 -19.64
C GLY A 39 -37.99 43.42 -21.00
N SER A 40 -37.25 43.54 -22.11
CA SER A 40 -37.81 43.31 -23.44
C SER A 40 -37.91 41.82 -23.77
N GLY A 41 -38.90 41.46 -24.61
CA GLY A 41 -39.02 40.08 -25.11
C GLY A 41 -37.80 39.66 -25.93
N MET A 42 -37.07 40.61 -26.54
CA MET A 42 -35.84 40.36 -27.27
C MET A 42 -34.70 40.00 -26.31
N SER A 43 -34.58 40.64 -25.13
CA SER A 43 -33.58 40.30 -24.14
C SER A 43 -33.79 38.88 -23.57
N VAL A 44 -35.05 38.49 -23.33
CA VAL A 44 -35.39 37.12 -22.91
C VAL A 44 -35.03 36.08 -23.95
N LEU A 45 -35.24 36.42 -25.25
CA LEU A 45 -34.82 35.55 -26.36
C LEU A 45 -33.30 35.41 -26.43
N LEU A 46 -32.55 36.52 -26.22
CA LEU A 46 -31.09 36.50 -26.17
C LEU A 46 -30.59 35.65 -25.02
N ASP A 47 -31.22 35.74 -23.85
CA ASP A 47 -30.89 34.90 -22.70
C ASP A 47 -31.12 33.41 -23.01
N THR A 48 -32.21 33.09 -23.71
CA THR A 48 -32.48 31.71 -24.13
C THR A 48 -31.46 31.20 -25.14
N LEU A 49 -31.05 32.05 -26.11
CA LEU A 49 -30.00 31.71 -27.07
C LEU A 49 -28.64 31.58 -26.40
N ALA A 50 -28.28 32.49 -25.50
CA ALA A 50 -27.04 32.44 -24.74
C ALA A 50 -26.98 31.17 -23.88
N TYR A 51 -28.09 30.81 -23.22
CA TYR A 51 -28.21 29.58 -22.44
C TYR A 51 -28.01 28.32 -23.31
N ASN A 52 -28.67 28.28 -24.47
CA ASN A 52 -28.50 27.16 -25.40
C ASN A 52 -27.06 27.06 -25.91
N THR A 53 -26.44 28.20 -26.25
CA THR A 53 -25.04 28.25 -26.72
C THR A 53 -24.07 27.82 -25.59
N HIS A 54 -24.30 28.28 -24.38
CA HIS A 54 -23.53 27.85 -23.20
C HIS A 54 -23.61 26.32 -23.00
N TYR A 55 -24.83 25.76 -23.10
CA TYR A 55 -25.03 24.30 -22.99
C TYR A 55 -24.35 23.51 -24.10
N LEU A 56 -24.41 24.02 -25.34
CA LEU A 56 -23.70 23.44 -26.49
C LEU A 56 -22.19 23.53 -26.30
N GLY A 57 -21.69 24.68 -25.87
CA GLY A 57 -20.27 24.89 -25.55
C GLY A 57 -19.78 23.93 -24.46
N PHE A 58 -20.57 23.75 -23.40
CA PHE A 58 -20.26 22.78 -22.33
C PHE A 58 -20.17 21.35 -22.89
N ASN A 59 -21.15 20.92 -23.69
CA ASN A 59 -21.14 19.60 -24.31
C ASN A 59 -19.93 19.38 -25.23
N VAL A 60 -19.59 20.40 -26.04
CA VAL A 60 -18.41 20.33 -26.92
C VAL A 60 -17.11 20.21 -26.10
N ASN A 61 -16.95 21.00 -25.06
CA ASN A 61 -15.79 20.92 -24.19
C ASN A 61 -15.72 19.56 -23.45
N MET A 62 -16.88 19.04 -23.03
CA MET A 62 -16.95 17.71 -22.41
C MET A 62 -16.49 16.64 -23.40
N VAL A 63 -17.03 16.62 -24.63
CA VAL A 63 -16.63 15.65 -25.66
C VAL A 63 -15.14 15.79 -25.99
N ALA A 64 -14.65 17.03 -26.16
CA ALA A 64 -13.23 17.28 -26.44
C ALA A 64 -12.30 16.75 -25.33
N ASN A 65 -12.69 16.90 -24.07
CA ASN A 65 -11.94 16.36 -22.95
C ASN A 65 -11.95 14.83 -22.91
N GLU A 66 -13.07 14.20 -23.27
CA GLU A 66 -13.18 12.74 -23.30
C GLU A 66 -12.43 12.08 -24.48
N MET A 67 -11.96 12.85 -25.47
CA MET A 67 -11.19 12.32 -26.61
C MET A 67 -9.75 11.91 -26.27
N PHE A 68 -9.21 12.35 -25.16
CA PHE A 68 -7.81 12.09 -24.80
C PHE A 68 -7.73 11.43 -23.42
N LEU A 69 -6.84 10.45 -23.28
CA LEU A 69 -6.64 9.71 -22.03
C LEU A 69 -6.32 10.63 -20.84
N ASP A 70 -5.48 11.65 -21.05
CA ASP A 70 -5.05 12.58 -19.99
C ASP A 70 -6.20 13.44 -19.45
N SER A 71 -7.06 13.96 -20.35
CA SER A 71 -8.14 14.89 -20.00
C SER A 71 -9.48 14.21 -19.72
N ALA A 72 -9.69 12.96 -20.17
CA ALA A 72 -10.93 12.22 -19.95
C ALA A 72 -11.26 12.11 -18.45
N SER A 73 -12.53 12.20 -18.11
CA SER A 73 -13.03 12.12 -16.73
C SER A 73 -13.94 10.92 -16.50
N LEU A 74 -14.58 10.42 -17.54
CA LEU A 74 -15.47 9.27 -17.48
C LEU A 74 -14.66 7.97 -17.53
N ARG A 75 -14.99 7.04 -16.63
CA ARG A 75 -14.32 5.72 -16.56
C ARG A 75 -14.41 4.97 -17.90
N SER A 76 -15.58 4.99 -18.54
CA SER A 76 -15.78 4.33 -19.83
C SER A 76 -14.86 4.85 -20.93
N SER A 77 -14.63 6.17 -21.00
CA SER A 77 -13.71 6.79 -21.96
C SER A 77 -12.26 6.38 -21.68
N ILE A 78 -11.84 6.48 -20.40
CA ILE A 78 -10.48 6.13 -19.96
C ILE A 78 -10.19 4.65 -20.24
N VAL A 79 -11.12 3.75 -19.89
CA VAL A 79 -10.98 2.30 -20.16
C VAL A 79 -10.94 2.02 -21.67
N SER A 80 -11.74 2.71 -22.46
CA SER A 80 -11.70 2.58 -23.92
C SER A 80 -10.36 3.01 -24.51
N HIS A 81 -9.78 4.12 -24.03
CA HIS A 81 -8.45 4.57 -24.47
C HIS A 81 -7.34 3.62 -23.99
N ALA A 82 -7.42 3.13 -22.76
CA ALA A 82 -6.47 2.13 -22.23
C ALA A 82 -6.49 0.84 -23.06
N LYS A 83 -7.68 0.37 -23.43
CA LYS A 83 -7.86 -0.79 -24.31
C LYS A 83 -7.24 -0.59 -25.70
N MET A 84 -7.31 0.60 -26.27
CA MET A 84 -6.63 0.91 -27.55
C MET A 84 -5.11 0.82 -27.44
N LEU A 85 -4.55 1.02 -26.25
CA LEU A 85 -3.14 0.81 -25.95
C LEU A 85 -2.80 -0.66 -25.62
N GLY A 86 -3.80 -1.55 -25.58
CA GLY A 86 -3.62 -2.95 -25.15
C GLY A 86 -3.59 -3.15 -23.64
N TYR A 87 -3.88 -2.11 -22.86
CA TYR A 87 -3.89 -2.19 -21.40
C TYR A 87 -5.18 -2.80 -20.88
N GLU A 88 -5.05 -3.80 -20.02
CA GLU A 88 -6.16 -4.43 -19.33
C GLU A 88 -6.30 -3.87 -17.92
N VAL A 89 -7.46 -3.30 -17.63
CA VAL A 89 -7.77 -2.69 -16.35
C VAL A 89 -8.03 -3.77 -15.31
N SER A 90 -7.48 -3.60 -14.11
CA SER A 90 -7.67 -4.54 -13.00
C SER A 90 -9.04 -4.36 -12.34
N SER A 91 -9.75 -5.49 -12.15
CA SER A 91 -11.00 -5.56 -11.37
C SER A 91 -10.74 -5.39 -9.88
N ALA A 92 -11.79 -5.31 -9.08
CA ALA A 92 -11.71 -5.53 -7.64
C ALA A 92 -11.07 -6.91 -7.37
N LYS A 93 -10.30 -7.03 -6.27
CA LYS A 93 -9.65 -8.28 -5.87
C LYS A 93 -10.10 -8.69 -4.48
N ALA A 94 -10.36 -9.99 -4.33
CA ALA A 94 -10.72 -10.60 -3.06
C ALA A 94 -9.49 -10.80 -2.17
N PRO A 95 -9.56 -10.47 -0.87
CA PRO A 95 -8.58 -10.94 0.10
C PRO A 95 -8.47 -12.46 0.08
N THR A 96 -7.25 -12.96 0.12
CA THR A 96 -6.96 -14.38 0.18
C THR A 96 -6.29 -14.75 1.49
N ALA A 97 -6.72 -15.84 2.12
CA ALA A 97 -6.06 -16.42 3.28
C ALA A 97 -5.62 -17.86 2.96
N ILE A 98 -4.61 -18.34 3.65
CA ILE A 98 -4.16 -19.71 3.54
C ILE A 98 -4.45 -20.41 4.86
N ILE A 99 -5.17 -21.52 4.80
CA ILE A 99 -5.57 -22.31 5.96
C ILE A 99 -5.22 -23.79 5.77
N ASN A 100 -4.91 -24.48 6.85
CA ASN A 100 -4.88 -25.93 6.92
C ASN A 100 -6.19 -26.41 7.52
N ILE A 101 -6.81 -27.38 6.90
CA ILE A 101 -8.05 -27.99 7.35
C ILE A 101 -7.80 -29.48 7.58
N SER A 102 -8.24 -30.01 8.70
CA SER A 102 -8.18 -31.44 8.99
C SER A 102 -9.59 -31.95 9.33
N LEU A 103 -10.05 -32.94 8.60
CA LEU A 103 -11.32 -33.63 8.85
C LEU A 103 -11.06 -34.92 9.60
N SER A 104 -11.56 -35.06 10.83
CA SER A 104 -11.48 -36.31 11.61
C SER A 104 -12.49 -37.31 11.04
N THR A 105 -12.03 -38.28 10.27
CA THR A 105 -12.89 -39.27 9.61
C THR A 105 -12.13 -40.52 9.23
N SER A 106 -12.86 -41.64 9.17
CA SER A 106 -12.35 -42.91 8.65
C SER A 106 -12.54 -43.09 7.13
N LYS A 107 -13.15 -42.12 6.42
CA LYS A 107 -13.25 -42.14 4.96
C LYS A 107 -11.86 -42.20 4.33
N THR A 108 -11.69 -42.92 3.24
CA THR A 108 -10.42 -42.96 2.50
C THR A 108 -10.09 -41.64 1.80
N THR A 109 -11.09 -40.93 1.35
CA THR A 109 -11.00 -39.63 0.71
C THR A 109 -12.15 -38.75 1.14
N ALA A 110 -11.95 -37.45 1.12
CA ALA A 110 -13.02 -36.43 1.24
C ALA A 110 -12.80 -35.33 0.21
N THR A 111 -13.88 -34.78 -0.33
CA THR A 111 -13.83 -33.70 -1.30
C THR A 111 -14.46 -32.44 -0.72
N MET A 112 -13.69 -31.36 -0.71
CA MET A 112 -14.17 -30.02 -0.40
C MET A 112 -14.54 -29.32 -1.71
N GLY A 113 -15.83 -29.08 -1.92
CA GLY A 113 -16.32 -28.46 -3.16
C GLY A 113 -16.02 -26.98 -3.27
N ALA A 114 -15.98 -26.48 -4.50
CA ALA A 114 -15.95 -25.03 -4.76
C ALA A 114 -17.18 -24.36 -4.13
N GLY A 115 -16.97 -23.18 -3.55
CA GLY A 115 -18.01 -22.46 -2.80
C GLY A 115 -18.17 -22.90 -1.35
N THR A 116 -17.32 -23.82 -0.82
CA THR A 116 -17.30 -24.13 0.61
C THR A 116 -16.97 -22.88 1.40
N ALA A 117 -17.85 -22.49 2.34
CA ALA A 117 -17.82 -21.20 3.00
C ALA A 117 -17.26 -21.29 4.42
N PHE A 118 -16.31 -20.44 4.72
CA PHE A 118 -15.71 -20.21 6.04
C PHE A 118 -16.08 -18.80 6.51
N THR A 119 -16.28 -18.61 7.80
CA THR A 119 -16.66 -17.31 8.33
C THR A 119 -15.59 -16.75 9.27
N THR A 120 -15.43 -15.45 9.25
CA THR A 120 -14.52 -14.71 10.14
C THR A 120 -15.16 -13.40 10.58
N THR A 121 -14.61 -12.77 11.62
CA THR A 121 -15.06 -11.45 12.07
C THR A 121 -13.87 -10.51 12.11
N VAL A 122 -13.99 -9.38 11.41
CA VAL A 122 -12.98 -8.31 11.41
C VAL A 122 -13.67 -7.02 11.86
N ASN A 123 -13.11 -6.38 12.88
CA ASN A 123 -13.66 -5.13 13.45
C ASN A 123 -15.17 -5.19 13.79
N GLY A 124 -15.62 -6.36 14.28
CA GLY A 124 -17.03 -6.58 14.63
C GLY A 124 -17.97 -6.88 13.46
N THR A 125 -17.48 -6.90 12.22
CA THR A 125 -18.25 -7.27 11.02
C THR A 125 -17.89 -8.69 10.57
N SER A 126 -18.91 -9.49 10.26
CA SER A 126 -18.73 -10.86 9.78
C SER A 126 -18.50 -10.86 8.26
N TYR A 127 -17.49 -11.61 7.84
CA TYR A 127 -17.15 -11.85 6.43
C TYR A 127 -17.10 -13.33 6.13
N GLN A 128 -17.38 -13.67 4.87
CA GLN A 128 -17.35 -15.04 4.37
C GLN A 128 -16.14 -15.21 3.45
N PHE A 129 -15.45 -16.33 3.58
CA PHE A 129 -14.40 -16.78 2.66
C PHE A 129 -14.80 -18.08 2.00
N VAL A 130 -14.48 -18.26 0.74
CA VAL A 130 -14.92 -19.42 -0.05
C VAL A 130 -13.76 -20.07 -0.81
N THR A 131 -13.88 -21.38 -1.06
CA THR A 131 -13.02 -22.08 -2.03
C THR A 131 -13.51 -21.81 -3.45
N ILE A 132 -12.61 -21.76 -4.43
CA ILE A 132 -12.96 -21.54 -5.84
C ILE A 132 -12.84 -22.80 -6.71
N ALA A 133 -12.29 -23.88 -6.17
CA ALA A 133 -12.12 -25.17 -6.85
C ALA A 133 -12.42 -26.33 -5.91
N ASP A 134 -12.77 -27.48 -6.51
CA ASP A 134 -12.90 -28.73 -5.77
C ASP A 134 -11.51 -29.24 -5.38
N VAL A 135 -11.32 -29.59 -4.11
CA VAL A 135 -10.09 -30.16 -3.59
C VAL A 135 -10.41 -31.51 -2.94
N THR A 136 -9.70 -32.57 -3.34
CA THR A 136 -9.86 -33.89 -2.75
C THR A 136 -8.63 -34.24 -1.91
N GLY A 137 -8.85 -34.48 -0.62
CA GLY A 137 -7.86 -34.98 0.32
C GLY A 137 -7.91 -36.48 0.47
N THR A 138 -6.76 -37.06 0.83
CA THR A 138 -6.63 -38.52 1.11
C THR A 138 -6.36 -38.73 2.60
N ASN A 139 -6.97 -39.75 3.18
CA ASN A 139 -6.85 -40.03 4.61
C ASN A 139 -5.42 -40.43 5.00
N THR A 140 -4.94 -39.80 6.04
CA THR A 140 -3.65 -40.09 6.70
C THR A 140 -3.88 -40.23 8.19
N GLY A 141 -3.95 -41.47 8.68
CA GLY A 141 -4.04 -41.76 10.13
C GLY A 141 -5.35 -41.33 10.80
N ASN A 142 -6.50 -41.61 10.21
CA ASN A 142 -7.87 -41.25 10.65
C ASN A 142 -8.23 -39.77 10.47
N ALA A 143 -7.47 -39.04 9.67
CA ALA A 143 -7.82 -37.69 9.27
C ALA A 143 -7.57 -37.45 7.78
N VAL A 144 -8.39 -36.62 7.16
CA VAL A 144 -8.17 -36.14 5.79
C VAL A 144 -7.67 -34.70 5.87
N PRO A 145 -6.38 -34.45 5.61
CA PRO A 145 -5.82 -33.11 5.60
C PRO A 145 -6.06 -32.40 4.26
N PHE A 146 -6.25 -31.10 4.31
CA PHE A 146 -6.19 -30.16 3.20
C PHE A 146 -5.18 -29.08 3.59
N ASP A 147 -3.94 -29.28 3.21
CA ASP A 147 -2.85 -28.39 3.58
C ASP A 147 -2.76 -27.20 2.64
N SER A 148 -2.41 -26.04 3.18
CA SER A 148 -2.19 -24.79 2.43
C SER A 148 -3.33 -24.43 1.46
N THR A 149 -4.57 -24.66 1.89
CA THR A 149 -5.75 -24.34 1.08
C THR A 149 -5.96 -22.83 1.05
N THR A 150 -5.99 -22.25 -0.16
CA THR A 150 -6.30 -20.84 -0.36
C THR A 150 -7.81 -20.63 -0.38
N ILE A 151 -8.29 -19.72 0.44
CA ILE A 151 -9.69 -19.28 0.49
C ILE A 151 -9.79 -17.80 0.13
N TYR A 152 -10.87 -17.42 -0.53
CA TYR A 152 -11.10 -16.09 -1.10
C TYR A 152 -12.29 -15.43 -0.41
N GLU A 153 -12.14 -14.18 0.00
CA GLU A 153 -13.24 -13.44 0.62
C GLU A 153 -14.35 -13.15 -0.40
N GLY A 154 -15.59 -13.34 0.02
CA GLY A 154 -16.76 -12.97 -0.75
C GLY A 154 -17.73 -14.12 -0.98
N THR A 155 -18.55 -13.95 -2.00
CA THR A 155 -19.57 -14.93 -2.40
C THR A 155 -19.20 -15.58 -3.71
N TYR A 156 -19.16 -16.92 -3.74
CA TYR A 156 -18.94 -17.68 -4.97
C TYR A 156 -20.23 -17.69 -5.80
N VAL A 157 -20.16 -17.10 -6.99
CA VAL A 157 -21.31 -16.94 -7.89
C VAL A 157 -21.11 -17.79 -9.13
N THR A 158 -22.16 -18.48 -9.53
CA THR A 158 -22.24 -19.25 -10.77
C THR A 158 -23.32 -18.65 -11.67
N THR A 159 -22.95 -18.13 -12.82
CA THR A 159 -23.89 -17.63 -13.83
C THR A 159 -23.82 -18.49 -15.08
N LYS A 160 -24.98 -18.84 -15.63
CA LYS A 160 -25.08 -19.66 -16.85
C LYS A 160 -25.75 -18.88 -17.97
N TYR A 161 -25.18 -19.01 -19.17
CA TYR A 161 -25.68 -18.42 -20.40
C TYR A 161 -25.85 -19.50 -21.46
N LEU A 162 -26.81 -19.33 -22.34
CA LEU A 162 -27.00 -20.18 -23.51
C LEU A 162 -26.45 -19.45 -24.74
N ALA A 163 -25.61 -20.12 -25.52
CA ALA A 163 -25.12 -19.56 -26.78
C ALA A 163 -26.20 -19.72 -27.87
N ASP A 164 -26.38 -18.67 -28.64
CA ASP A 164 -27.28 -18.62 -29.80
C ASP A 164 -26.46 -18.22 -31.05
N SER A 165 -26.27 -19.14 -31.98
CA SER A 165 -25.45 -18.90 -33.17
C SER A 165 -26.06 -17.89 -34.14
N SER A 166 -27.29 -17.44 -33.93
CA SER A 166 -27.90 -16.35 -34.71
C SER A 166 -27.37 -14.95 -34.29
N GLU A 167 -26.81 -14.84 -33.10
CA GLU A 167 -26.18 -13.63 -32.57
C GLU A 167 -24.68 -13.60 -32.93
N ILE A 168 -24.25 -12.65 -33.75
CA ILE A 168 -22.88 -12.62 -34.30
C ILE A 168 -21.86 -12.20 -33.24
N ASP A 169 -22.22 -11.29 -32.33
CA ASP A 169 -21.32 -10.71 -31.32
C ASP A 169 -21.82 -10.98 -29.89
N GLN A 170 -21.89 -12.27 -29.50
CA GLN A 170 -22.38 -12.64 -28.18
C GLN A 170 -21.42 -12.18 -27.08
N ARG A 171 -21.98 -11.50 -26.09
CA ARG A 171 -21.27 -10.98 -24.90
C ARG A 171 -21.93 -11.50 -23.63
N PHE A 172 -21.14 -12.10 -22.76
CA PHE A 172 -21.60 -12.71 -21.52
C PHE A 172 -21.16 -11.82 -20.34
N ILE A 173 -22.12 -11.08 -19.77
CA ILE A 173 -21.84 -10.00 -18.83
C ILE A 173 -21.72 -10.53 -17.39
N ILE A 174 -20.63 -10.20 -16.71
CA ILE A 174 -20.51 -10.33 -15.27
C ILE A 174 -21.23 -9.13 -14.64
N THR A 175 -22.40 -9.38 -14.04
CA THR A 175 -23.34 -8.32 -13.66
C THR A 175 -22.93 -7.49 -12.44
N ASP A 176 -22.09 -8.04 -11.56
CA ASP A 176 -21.61 -7.33 -10.35
C ASP A 176 -20.25 -6.67 -10.64
N ASN A 177 -20.13 -5.38 -10.36
CA ASN A 177 -18.89 -4.61 -10.52
C ASN A 177 -17.86 -4.88 -9.40
N ARG A 178 -18.22 -5.68 -8.39
CA ARG A 178 -17.32 -6.15 -7.33
C ARG A 178 -16.77 -7.55 -7.63
N ALA A 179 -17.00 -8.06 -8.83
CA ALA A 179 -16.47 -9.36 -9.23
C ALA A 179 -14.95 -9.32 -9.33
N ASP A 180 -14.30 -10.29 -8.70
CA ASP A 180 -12.86 -10.52 -8.86
C ASP A 180 -12.63 -11.39 -10.11
N THR A 181 -12.18 -10.74 -11.19
CA THR A 181 -11.93 -11.43 -12.47
C THR A 181 -10.72 -12.36 -12.42
N THR A 182 -9.87 -12.28 -11.40
CA THR A 182 -8.75 -13.21 -11.23
C THR A 182 -9.22 -14.60 -10.77
N THR A 183 -10.40 -14.67 -10.15
CA THR A 183 -11.05 -15.92 -9.73
C THR A 183 -11.95 -16.52 -10.80
N LEU A 184 -12.10 -15.83 -11.95
CA LEU A 184 -13.02 -16.23 -13.01
C LEU A 184 -12.62 -17.57 -13.63
N THR A 185 -13.54 -18.52 -13.60
CA THR A 185 -13.44 -19.79 -14.31
C THR A 185 -14.56 -19.85 -15.34
N VAL A 186 -14.18 -20.07 -16.60
CA VAL A 186 -15.12 -20.19 -17.73
C VAL A 186 -15.16 -21.63 -18.19
N LYS A 187 -16.36 -22.23 -18.13
CA LYS A 187 -16.61 -23.60 -18.62
C LYS A 187 -17.68 -23.54 -19.69
N VAL A 188 -17.44 -24.22 -20.78
CA VAL A 188 -18.42 -24.40 -21.88
C VAL A 188 -18.86 -25.84 -21.92
N GLN A 189 -20.16 -26.06 -21.70
CA GLN A 189 -20.81 -27.35 -21.82
C GLN A 189 -21.37 -27.50 -23.25
N THR A 190 -21.23 -28.66 -23.82
CA THR A 190 -21.58 -28.91 -25.23
C THR A 190 -23.06 -28.63 -25.53
N SER A 191 -23.98 -29.11 -24.68
CA SER A 191 -25.43 -28.85 -24.83
C SER A 191 -26.19 -29.21 -23.56
N SER A 192 -27.50 -29.01 -23.53
CA SER A 192 -28.35 -29.42 -22.41
C SER A 192 -28.42 -30.94 -22.26
N SER A 193 -28.24 -31.70 -23.33
CA SER A 193 -28.26 -33.17 -23.37
C SER A 193 -26.88 -33.81 -23.20
N ASP A 194 -25.82 -33.08 -23.56
CA ASP A 194 -24.42 -33.51 -23.38
C ASP A 194 -23.75 -32.62 -22.34
N THR A 195 -23.53 -33.17 -21.15
CA THR A 195 -22.94 -32.47 -20.00
C THR A 195 -21.42 -32.40 -20.03
N THR A 196 -20.77 -32.83 -21.12
CA THR A 196 -19.34 -32.71 -21.31
C THR A 196 -18.94 -31.21 -21.26
N THR A 197 -18.02 -30.86 -20.38
CA THR A 197 -17.58 -29.50 -20.17
C THR A 197 -16.11 -29.31 -20.55
N THR A 198 -15.82 -28.25 -21.28
CA THR A 198 -14.45 -27.80 -21.58
C THR A 198 -14.16 -26.53 -20.82
N THR A 199 -13.03 -26.50 -20.10
CA THR A 199 -12.57 -25.28 -19.42
C THR A 199 -11.82 -24.40 -20.43
N TYR A 200 -12.23 -23.16 -20.54
CA TYR A 200 -11.59 -22.16 -21.37
C TYR A 200 -10.63 -21.33 -20.52
N THR A 201 -9.48 -20.99 -21.07
CA THR A 201 -8.47 -20.16 -20.42
C THR A 201 -8.54 -18.75 -20.99
N LYS A 202 -8.10 -17.76 -20.20
CA LYS A 202 -8.03 -16.38 -20.67
C LYS A 202 -6.95 -16.25 -21.75
N ALA A 203 -7.27 -15.58 -22.87
CA ALA A 203 -6.31 -15.27 -23.92
C ALA A 203 -5.27 -14.27 -23.41
N THR A 204 -3.99 -14.60 -23.50
CA THR A 204 -2.87 -13.73 -23.08
C THR A 204 -2.03 -13.23 -24.25
N ASP A 205 -1.90 -14.05 -25.32
CA ASP A 205 -1.11 -13.72 -26.51
C ASP A 205 -1.86 -14.18 -27.76
N ILE A 206 -2.35 -13.23 -28.53
CA ILE A 206 -3.11 -13.48 -29.77
C ILE A 206 -2.25 -14.19 -30.82
N SER A 207 -0.94 -13.96 -30.83
CA SER A 207 -0.02 -14.52 -31.84
C SER A 207 0.16 -16.04 -31.71
N GLN A 208 -0.12 -16.60 -30.55
CA GLN A 208 0.00 -18.04 -30.28
C GLN A 208 -1.33 -18.81 -30.40
N LEU A 209 -2.42 -18.11 -30.67
CA LEU A 209 -3.73 -18.73 -30.79
C LEU A 209 -3.90 -19.44 -32.13
N SER A 210 -4.69 -20.48 -32.10
CA SER A 210 -5.09 -21.27 -33.26
C SER A 210 -6.61 -21.48 -33.27
N ARG A 211 -7.16 -21.87 -34.39
CA ARG A 211 -8.59 -22.16 -34.56
C ARG A 211 -9.18 -23.12 -33.50
N SER A 212 -8.35 -24.00 -32.93
CA SER A 212 -8.74 -24.97 -31.91
C SER A 212 -8.45 -24.52 -30.48
N SER A 213 -7.91 -23.30 -30.29
CA SER A 213 -7.58 -22.81 -28.95
C SER A 213 -8.86 -22.49 -28.18
N THR A 214 -9.02 -23.13 -27.02
CA THR A 214 -10.15 -22.95 -26.11
C THR A 214 -9.85 -21.78 -25.16
N VAL A 215 -10.02 -20.56 -25.67
CA VAL A 215 -9.75 -19.34 -24.90
C VAL A 215 -10.95 -18.39 -24.92
N TYR A 216 -11.03 -17.55 -23.89
CA TYR A 216 -11.97 -16.44 -23.82
C TYR A 216 -11.23 -15.13 -23.69
N PHE A 217 -11.88 -14.06 -24.09
CA PHE A 217 -11.43 -12.70 -23.92
C PHE A 217 -12.27 -12.01 -22.86
N LEU A 218 -11.64 -11.10 -22.11
CA LEU A 218 -12.26 -10.37 -21.02
C LEU A 218 -12.04 -8.89 -21.24
N GLN A 219 -13.07 -8.08 -21.03
CA GLN A 219 -12.94 -6.63 -21.08
C GLN A 219 -13.89 -5.95 -20.09
N GLU A 220 -13.48 -4.79 -19.58
CA GLU A 220 -14.36 -3.94 -18.79
C GLU A 220 -15.32 -3.17 -19.73
N ILE A 221 -16.58 -3.08 -19.28
CA ILE A 221 -17.66 -2.32 -19.90
C ILE A 221 -18.12 -1.21 -18.96
N GLU A 222 -19.25 -0.59 -19.26
CA GLU A 222 -19.81 0.49 -18.44
C GLU A 222 -19.98 0.11 -16.96
N SER A 223 -19.80 1.10 -16.08
CA SER A 223 -20.02 0.98 -14.63
C SER A 223 -19.10 -0.02 -13.92
N GLY A 224 -17.92 -0.33 -14.49
CA GLY A 224 -16.95 -1.24 -13.87
C GLY A 224 -17.35 -2.71 -13.94
N LYS A 225 -18.30 -3.09 -14.78
CA LYS A 225 -18.66 -4.47 -15.06
C LYS A 225 -17.75 -5.06 -16.12
N PHE A 226 -17.66 -6.37 -16.16
CA PHE A 226 -16.85 -7.09 -17.14
C PHE A 226 -17.73 -7.94 -18.05
N GLU A 227 -17.26 -8.17 -19.26
CA GLU A 227 -17.88 -9.08 -20.21
C GLU A 227 -16.86 -10.10 -20.73
N VAL A 228 -17.34 -11.32 -20.93
CA VAL A 228 -16.61 -12.42 -21.54
C VAL A 228 -17.09 -12.60 -22.96
N TYR A 229 -16.19 -12.79 -23.91
CA TYR A 229 -16.51 -13.13 -25.28
C TYR A 229 -15.52 -14.18 -25.81
N PHE A 230 -15.89 -14.81 -26.91
CA PHE A 230 -15.15 -15.93 -27.49
C PHE A 230 -14.70 -15.59 -28.92
N GLY A 231 -13.87 -16.43 -29.48
CA GLY A 231 -13.40 -16.23 -30.86
C GLY A 231 -14.44 -16.57 -31.92
N ASP A 232 -14.10 -16.21 -33.13
CA ASP A 232 -14.92 -16.34 -34.34
C ASP A 232 -14.70 -17.67 -35.11
N GLY A 233 -13.87 -18.59 -34.57
CA GLY A 233 -13.48 -19.82 -35.23
C GLY A 233 -12.32 -19.66 -36.22
N ILE A 234 -11.69 -18.47 -36.28
CA ILE A 234 -10.49 -18.20 -37.06
C ILE A 234 -9.27 -18.07 -36.13
N VAL A 235 -9.33 -17.13 -35.19
CA VAL A 235 -8.27 -16.88 -34.22
C VAL A 235 -8.33 -17.85 -33.04
N SER A 236 -9.54 -18.20 -32.57
CA SER A 236 -9.77 -19.18 -31.52
C SER A 236 -11.11 -19.89 -31.76
N GLN A 237 -11.38 -20.92 -30.97
CA GLN A 237 -12.60 -21.70 -31.11
C GLN A 237 -13.86 -20.83 -30.89
N SER A 238 -14.80 -20.87 -31.84
CA SER A 238 -16.13 -20.26 -31.69
C SER A 238 -17.05 -21.14 -30.86
N LEU A 239 -18.09 -20.52 -30.29
CA LEU A 239 -19.19 -21.21 -29.68
C LEU A 239 -20.10 -21.85 -30.73
N SER A 240 -20.68 -22.98 -30.38
CA SER A 240 -21.74 -23.63 -31.18
C SER A 240 -23.10 -23.31 -30.59
N ASP A 241 -24.13 -23.38 -31.43
CA ASP A 241 -25.50 -23.20 -30.98
C ASP A 241 -25.88 -24.20 -29.87
N GLY A 242 -26.54 -23.70 -28.83
CA GLY A 242 -26.93 -24.51 -27.68
C GLY A 242 -25.81 -24.83 -26.69
N ASN A 243 -24.58 -24.29 -26.87
CA ASN A 243 -23.57 -24.37 -25.83
C ASN A 243 -24.03 -23.65 -24.56
N ILE A 244 -23.73 -24.20 -23.39
CA ILE A 244 -24.03 -23.59 -22.09
C ILE A 244 -22.72 -23.06 -21.50
N ILE A 245 -22.61 -21.74 -21.39
CA ILE A 245 -21.45 -21.05 -20.82
C ILE A 245 -21.69 -20.88 -19.32
N THR A 246 -20.81 -21.43 -18.51
CA THR A 246 -20.84 -21.28 -17.06
C THR A 246 -19.68 -20.39 -16.63
N LEU A 247 -20.01 -19.25 -16.01
CA LEU A 247 -19.05 -18.32 -15.41
C LEU A 247 -19.09 -18.49 -13.90
N ASN A 248 -17.98 -18.89 -13.30
CA ASN A 248 -17.81 -18.97 -11.86
C ASN A 248 -16.81 -17.90 -11.43
N TYR A 249 -17.16 -17.09 -10.45
CA TYR A 249 -16.33 -16.01 -9.93
C TYR A 249 -16.71 -15.65 -8.50
N VAL A 250 -15.85 -14.90 -7.82
CA VAL A 250 -16.11 -14.39 -6.47
C VAL A 250 -16.53 -12.93 -6.55
N VAL A 251 -17.58 -12.57 -5.83
CA VAL A 251 -18.00 -11.19 -5.60
C VAL A 251 -17.50 -10.78 -4.22
N THR A 252 -16.59 -9.81 -4.15
CA THR A 252 -15.82 -9.46 -2.96
C THR A 252 -16.27 -8.16 -2.30
N ASN A 253 -15.99 -8.02 -0.99
CA ASN A 253 -16.05 -6.76 -0.26
C ASN A 253 -14.69 -6.00 -0.27
N LYS A 254 -13.77 -6.42 -1.15
CA LYS A 254 -12.51 -5.75 -1.46
C LYS A 254 -11.54 -5.72 -0.26
N THR A 255 -11.14 -4.53 0.22
CA THR A 255 -10.13 -4.39 1.29
C THR A 255 -10.64 -4.67 2.70
N GLN A 256 -11.96 -4.76 2.91
CA GLN A 256 -12.58 -4.69 4.24
C GLN A 256 -12.22 -5.86 5.17
N SER A 257 -11.91 -7.03 4.62
CA SER A 257 -11.54 -8.22 5.41
C SER A 257 -10.04 -8.53 5.39
N ASN A 258 -9.21 -7.64 4.86
CA ASN A 258 -7.76 -7.75 5.00
C ASN A 258 -7.37 -7.84 6.48
N GLY A 259 -6.42 -8.72 6.82
CA GLY A 259 -5.97 -8.95 8.18
C GLY A 259 -6.78 -9.99 8.97
N ALA A 260 -7.83 -10.60 8.39
CA ALA A 260 -8.54 -11.70 9.02
C ALA A 260 -7.58 -12.87 9.32
N SER A 261 -7.55 -13.32 10.58
CA SER A 261 -6.56 -14.29 11.08
C SER A 261 -7.18 -15.55 11.67
N SER A 262 -8.49 -15.58 11.91
CA SER A 262 -9.20 -16.74 12.47
C SER A 262 -10.44 -17.05 11.65
N PHE A 263 -10.66 -18.32 11.34
CA PHE A 263 -11.75 -18.77 10.48
C PHE A 263 -12.55 -19.85 11.19
N SER A 264 -13.88 -19.76 11.11
CA SER A 264 -14.80 -20.77 11.60
C SER A 264 -15.17 -21.72 10.47
N SER A 265 -15.26 -23.00 10.79
CA SER A 265 -15.62 -24.05 9.83
C SER A 265 -17.09 -23.96 9.38
N PRO A 266 -17.42 -24.42 8.19
CA PRO A 266 -18.80 -24.74 7.83
C PRO A 266 -19.34 -25.87 8.71
N SER A 267 -20.64 -26.08 8.65
CA SER A 267 -21.31 -27.14 9.43
C SER A 267 -20.82 -28.55 9.08
N ALA A 268 -20.43 -28.78 7.85
CA ALA A 268 -19.84 -30.03 7.39
C ALA A 268 -19.05 -29.82 6.07
N ILE A 269 -18.01 -30.65 5.86
CA ILE A 269 -17.31 -30.80 4.59
C ILE A 269 -17.42 -32.29 4.21
N ASP A 270 -17.96 -32.59 3.02
CA ASP A 270 -18.21 -33.96 2.57
C ASP A 270 -18.89 -34.85 3.65
N THR A 271 -19.93 -34.32 4.30
CA THR A 271 -20.68 -34.94 5.41
C THR A 271 -19.90 -35.11 6.74
N VAL A 272 -18.62 -34.70 6.81
CA VAL A 272 -17.82 -34.74 8.04
C VAL A 272 -18.03 -33.45 8.80
N THR A 273 -18.35 -33.55 10.08
CA THR A 273 -18.64 -32.38 10.97
C THR A 273 -17.51 -32.07 11.93
N ASP A 274 -16.60 -33.01 12.17
CA ASP A 274 -15.43 -32.78 13.01
C ASP A 274 -14.29 -32.18 12.17
N ILE A 275 -14.21 -30.84 12.20
CA ILE A 275 -13.35 -30.04 11.36
C ILE A 275 -12.44 -29.18 12.24
N THR A 276 -11.14 -29.31 12.06
CA THR A 276 -10.14 -28.45 12.68
C THR A 276 -9.52 -27.54 11.63
N ILE A 277 -9.42 -26.24 11.95
CA ILE A 277 -8.83 -25.23 11.05
C ILE A 277 -7.69 -24.53 11.77
N THR A 278 -6.57 -24.38 11.07
CA THR A 278 -5.44 -23.55 11.50
C THR A 278 -5.06 -22.57 10.40
N THR A 279 -4.88 -21.31 10.76
CA THR A 279 -4.47 -20.27 9.80
C THR A 279 -2.98 -20.35 9.57
N VAL A 280 -2.57 -20.47 8.31
CA VAL A 280 -1.16 -20.45 7.86
C VAL A 280 -0.75 -19.04 7.48
N ALA A 281 -1.62 -18.32 6.75
CA ALA A 281 -1.40 -16.93 6.39
C ALA A 281 -2.71 -16.14 6.53
N ASN A 282 -2.60 -14.98 7.18
CA ASN A 282 -3.72 -14.06 7.36
C ASN A 282 -4.24 -13.54 6.02
N ALA A 283 -5.50 -13.15 5.99
CA ALA A 283 -6.11 -12.62 4.78
C ALA A 283 -5.42 -11.35 4.31
N SER A 284 -5.03 -11.31 3.05
CA SER A 284 -4.36 -10.18 2.41
C SER A 284 -4.66 -10.14 0.90
N GLY A 285 -4.30 -9.05 0.23
CA GLY A 285 -4.42 -8.93 -1.22
C GLY A 285 -5.75 -8.38 -1.71
N GLY A 286 -6.71 -8.13 -0.81
CA GLY A 286 -7.95 -7.45 -1.18
C GLY A 286 -7.69 -6.01 -1.64
N ALA A 287 -8.27 -5.64 -2.80
CA ALA A 287 -8.07 -4.33 -3.40
C ALA A 287 -9.33 -3.83 -4.11
N GLU A 288 -9.46 -2.50 -4.17
CA GLU A 288 -10.44 -1.83 -5.02
C GLU A 288 -10.12 -2.06 -6.50
N ALA A 289 -11.13 -1.90 -7.37
CA ALA A 289 -10.91 -1.82 -8.80
C ALA A 289 -9.95 -0.66 -9.12
N GLU A 290 -9.16 -0.82 -10.17
CA GLU A 290 -8.13 0.16 -10.54
C GLU A 290 -8.71 1.58 -10.68
N SER A 291 -8.04 2.56 -10.06
CA SER A 291 -8.48 3.95 -10.10
C SER A 291 -8.22 4.59 -11.46
N LEU A 292 -9.00 5.63 -11.80
CA LEU A 292 -8.85 6.37 -13.05
C LEU A 292 -7.44 6.95 -13.22
N GLN A 293 -6.85 7.44 -12.14
CA GLN A 293 -5.50 7.99 -12.17
C GLN A 293 -4.43 6.91 -12.38
N SER A 294 -4.62 5.73 -11.78
CA SER A 294 -3.76 4.57 -12.01
C SER A 294 -3.79 4.14 -13.48
N ILE A 295 -4.99 4.02 -14.08
CA ILE A 295 -5.15 3.65 -15.50
C ILE A 295 -4.43 4.65 -16.41
N LYS A 296 -4.65 5.96 -16.19
CA LYS A 296 -4.00 7.03 -16.97
C LYS A 296 -2.47 6.98 -16.90
N LEU A 297 -1.93 6.60 -15.75
CA LEU A 297 -0.49 6.49 -15.55
C LEU A 297 0.08 5.21 -16.14
N ASN A 298 -0.57 4.07 -15.87
CA ASN A 298 -0.02 2.75 -16.17
C ASN A 298 -0.25 2.33 -17.64
N ALA A 299 -1.35 2.73 -18.29
CA ALA A 299 -1.62 2.31 -19.66
C ALA A 299 -0.55 2.78 -20.67
N PRO A 300 -0.07 4.04 -20.64
CA PRO A 300 1.05 4.45 -21.50
C PRO A 300 2.36 3.75 -21.17
N LEU A 301 2.61 3.46 -19.87
CA LEU A 301 3.83 2.77 -19.43
C LEU A 301 3.82 1.29 -19.87
N ASP A 302 2.69 0.59 -19.74
CA ASP A 302 2.53 -0.79 -20.21
C ASP A 302 2.70 -0.89 -21.73
N PHE A 303 2.14 0.07 -22.48
CA PHE A 303 2.35 0.17 -23.92
C PHE A 303 3.82 0.42 -24.28
N ALA A 304 4.51 1.31 -23.55
CA ALA A 304 5.93 1.58 -23.76
C ALA A 304 6.82 0.36 -23.45
N ALA A 305 6.46 -0.42 -22.42
CA ALA A 305 7.17 -1.63 -22.02
C ALA A 305 7.01 -2.79 -23.02
N GLN A 306 5.96 -2.79 -23.84
CA GLN A 306 5.71 -3.81 -24.88
C GLN A 306 5.82 -5.26 -24.39
N GLY A 307 5.31 -5.55 -23.21
CA GLY A 307 5.37 -6.88 -22.60
C GLY A 307 6.76 -7.31 -22.11
N ARG A 308 7.70 -6.37 -21.90
CA ARG A 308 9.06 -6.65 -21.46
C ARG A 308 9.47 -5.75 -20.31
N ALA A 309 10.12 -6.32 -19.30
CA ALA A 309 10.72 -5.58 -18.22
C ALA A 309 12.22 -5.42 -18.50
N VAL A 310 12.64 -4.24 -18.93
CA VAL A 310 14.03 -3.89 -19.26
C VAL A 310 14.57 -2.86 -18.27
N THR A 311 13.80 -1.83 -17.99
CA THR A 311 14.14 -0.75 -17.06
C THR A 311 13.60 -1.00 -15.65
N THR A 312 14.12 -0.31 -14.66
CA THR A 312 13.61 -0.38 -13.29
C THR A 312 12.14 0.03 -13.21
N GLU A 313 11.70 0.97 -14.04
CA GLU A 313 10.31 1.41 -14.10
C GLU A 313 9.37 0.32 -14.68
N ASP A 314 9.84 -0.46 -15.67
CA ASP A 314 9.07 -1.59 -16.20
C ASP A 314 8.86 -2.66 -15.11
N TYR A 315 9.93 -2.99 -14.34
CA TYR A 315 9.81 -3.92 -13.21
C TYR A 315 8.88 -3.40 -12.12
N LYS A 316 8.86 -2.09 -11.84
CA LYS A 316 7.89 -1.49 -10.90
C LYS A 316 6.46 -1.64 -11.40
N LEU A 317 6.24 -1.40 -12.70
CA LEU A 317 4.93 -1.56 -13.34
C LEU A 317 4.43 -3.00 -13.20
N TYR A 318 5.23 -3.97 -13.61
CA TYR A 318 4.84 -5.38 -13.54
C TYR A 318 4.70 -5.89 -12.12
N ALA A 319 5.57 -5.48 -11.19
CA ALA A 319 5.42 -5.83 -9.78
C ALA A 319 4.08 -5.35 -9.20
N LYS A 320 3.66 -4.12 -9.51
CA LYS A 320 2.33 -3.59 -9.11
C LYS A 320 1.17 -4.33 -9.78
N LYS A 321 1.32 -4.68 -11.07
CA LYS A 321 0.29 -5.39 -11.84
C LYS A 321 0.08 -6.82 -11.33
N LEU A 322 1.16 -7.52 -11.01
CA LEU A 322 1.16 -8.91 -10.59
C LEU A 322 0.85 -9.09 -9.10
N PHE A 323 1.32 -8.17 -8.25
CA PHE A 323 1.07 -8.20 -6.82
C PHE A 323 0.15 -7.06 -6.38
N ALA A 324 -1.13 -7.33 -6.31
CA ALA A 324 -2.18 -6.32 -6.07
C ALA A 324 -2.08 -5.62 -4.70
N ASN A 325 -1.55 -6.33 -3.68
CA ASN A 325 -1.43 -5.80 -2.31
C ASN A 325 -0.20 -4.89 -2.16
N THR A 326 0.13 -4.15 -3.21
CA THR A 326 1.30 -3.28 -3.26
C THR A 326 0.93 -1.85 -2.90
N GLN A 327 1.45 -1.35 -1.77
CA GLN A 327 1.39 0.06 -1.41
C GLN A 327 2.49 0.85 -2.13
N ALA A 328 3.72 0.36 -2.09
CA ALA A 328 4.87 0.96 -2.74
C ALA A 328 5.85 -0.10 -3.25
N VAL A 329 6.56 0.21 -4.33
CA VAL A 329 7.61 -0.64 -4.93
C VAL A 329 8.88 0.17 -5.15
N SER A 330 10.00 -0.39 -4.76
CA SER A 330 11.34 0.06 -5.16
C SER A 330 12.02 -1.01 -5.99
N VAL A 331 12.70 -0.60 -7.06
CA VAL A 331 13.47 -1.50 -7.93
C VAL A 331 14.82 -0.87 -8.23
N TRP A 332 15.89 -1.66 -8.16
CA TRP A 332 17.25 -1.24 -8.51
C TRP A 332 18.04 -2.36 -9.16
N GLY A 333 19.09 -2.01 -9.88
CA GLY A 333 19.94 -2.96 -10.57
C GLY A 333 20.96 -3.65 -9.64
N GLY A 334 21.46 -4.80 -10.07
CA GLY A 334 22.44 -5.56 -9.32
C GLY A 334 23.84 -4.92 -9.23
N GLU A 335 24.12 -3.89 -10.03
CA GLU A 335 25.33 -3.08 -9.89
C GLU A 335 25.43 -2.37 -8.53
N ASP A 336 24.32 -2.07 -7.93
CA ASP A 336 24.22 -1.49 -6.59
C ASP A 336 24.32 -2.53 -5.45
N GLY A 337 24.40 -3.80 -5.79
CA GLY A 337 24.51 -4.94 -4.88
C GLY A 337 23.21 -5.29 -4.17
N SER A 338 23.16 -6.51 -3.61
CA SER A 338 22.08 -6.91 -2.70
C SER A 338 22.26 -6.18 -1.36
N TYR A 339 21.18 -5.62 -0.87
CA TYR A 339 21.15 -5.13 0.48
C TYR A 339 20.87 -6.31 1.43
N ASN A 340 21.85 -6.73 2.19
CA ASN A 340 21.65 -7.80 3.15
C ASN A 340 21.14 -7.22 4.47
N THR A 341 19.89 -7.51 4.82
CA THR A 341 19.25 -7.07 6.06
C THR A 341 20.01 -7.49 7.33
N SER A 342 20.72 -8.60 7.28
CA SER A 342 21.50 -9.10 8.43
C SER A 342 22.83 -8.39 8.62
N SER A 343 23.42 -7.87 7.54
CA SER A 343 24.74 -7.22 7.57
C SER A 343 24.69 -5.72 7.29
N GLY A 344 23.57 -5.20 6.76
CA GLY A 344 23.40 -3.79 6.45
C GLY A 344 24.39 -3.22 5.42
N VAL A 345 25.24 -4.05 4.84
CA VAL A 345 26.25 -3.63 3.87
C VAL A 345 25.75 -3.89 2.47
N SER A 346 25.87 -2.89 1.59
CA SER A 346 25.90 -3.10 0.17
C SER A 346 26.98 -4.14 -0.13
N SER A 347 26.56 -5.33 -0.48
CA SER A 347 27.49 -6.34 -0.96
C SER A 347 28.12 -5.92 -2.29
N THR A 348 29.13 -6.64 -2.71
CA THR A 348 29.69 -6.59 -4.05
C THR A 348 28.59 -6.59 -5.10
N ALA A 349 28.79 -5.85 -6.20
CA ALA A 349 27.85 -5.81 -7.32
C ALA A 349 27.47 -7.22 -7.79
N GLU A 350 26.17 -7.47 -7.93
CA GLU A 350 25.59 -8.72 -8.40
C GLU A 350 24.99 -8.51 -9.79
N TYR A 351 25.85 -8.44 -10.80
CA TYR A 351 25.40 -8.23 -12.18
C TYR A 351 24.45 -9.34 -12.65
N GLY A 352 23.49 -8.98 -13.50
CA GLY A 352 22.46 -9.88 -14.00
C GLY A 352 21.29 -10.09 -13.03
N LYS A 353 21.23 -9.32 -11.94
CA LYS A 353 20.10 -9.32 -11.02
C LYS A 353 19.39 -7.98 -11.02
N VAL A 354 18.09 -8.02 -10.74
CA VAL A 354 17.26 -6.86 -10.42
C VAL A 354 16.60 -7.13 -9.07
N PHE A 355 16.80 -6.21 -8.14
CA PHE A 355 16.20 -6.30 -6.81
C PHE A 355 14.89 -5.53 -6.77
N ILE A 356 13.87 -6.14 -6.20
CA ILE A 356 12.52 -5.60 -6.07
C ILE A 356 12.15 -5.64 -4.59
N SER A 357 11.79 -4.50 -4.03
CA SER A 357 11.28 -4.39 -2.66
C SER A 357 9.87 -3.85 -2.69
N ILE A 358 8.95 -4.54 -2.00
CA ILE A 358 7.53 -4.20 -1.98
C ILE A 358 7.10 -3.93 -0.54
N LYS A 359 6.50 -2.76 -0.29
CA LYS A 359 5.71 -2.50 0.90
C LYS A 359 4.28 -2.94 0.63
N SER A 360 3.81 -3.90 1.41
CA SER A 360 2.41 -4.35 1.38
C SER A 360 1.47 -3.30 2.00
N THR A 361 0.22 -3.24 1.55
CA THR A 361 -0.83 -2.42 2.16
C THR A 361 -1.18 -2.85 3.59
N THR A 362 -0.86 -4.08 3.98
CA THR A 362 -1.02 -4.58 5.35
C THR A 362 0.12 -4.15 6.30
N GLY A 363 1.21 -3.60 5.75
CA GLY A 363 2.43 -3.29 6.51
C GLY A 363 3.33 -4.49 6.79
N GLU A 364 2.87 -5.70 6.56
CA GLU A 364 3.62 -6.94 6.75
C GLU A 364 4.57 -7.21 5.57
N ASN A 365 5.71 -7.83 5.84
CA ASN A 365 6.62 -8.29 4.79
C ASN A 365 6.00 -9.45 4.00
N LEU A 366 6.36 -9.57 2.72
CA LEU A 366 5.94 -10.69 1.89
C LEU A 366 6.50 -12.00 2.44
N THR A 367 5.65 -13.03 2.50
CA THR A 367 6.09 -14.39 2.83
C THR A 367 7.02 -14.93 1.74
N ILE A 368 7.83 -15.93 2.08
CA ILE A 368 8.74 -16.60 1.12
C ILE A 368 7.96 -17.09 -0.11
N THR A 369 6.81 -17.72 0.10
CA THR A 369 5.95 -18.23 -0.97
C THR A 369 5.44 -17.11 -1.88
N GLN A 370 5.05 -15.95 -1.32
CA GLN A 370 4.61 -14.80 -2.12
C GLN A 370 5.75 -14.21 -2.94
N LYS A 371 6.97 -14.15 -2.38
CA LYS A 371 8.18 -13.70 -3.11
C LYS A 371 8.51 -14.63 -4.28
N GLU A 372 8.50 -15.95 -4.04
CA GLU A 372 8.75 -16.96 -5.07
C GLU A 372 7.68 -16.93 -6.17
N GLN A 373 6.41 -16.76 -5.80
CA GLN A 373 5.32 -16.65 -6.76
C GLN A 373 5.46 -15.39 -7.62
N LEU A 374 5.79 -14.24 -7.03
CA LEU A 374 6.01 -13.01 -7.78
C LEU A 374 7.18 -13.14 -8.76
N VAL A 375 8.29 -13.77 -8.35
CA VAL A 375 9.42 -14.04 -9.25
C VAL A 375 8.98 -14.92 -10.42
N LYS A 376 8.19 -15.96 -10.16
CA LYS A 376 7.62 -16.84 -11.20
C LYS A 376 6.68 -16.09 -12.14
N ASP A 377 5.85 -15.22 -11.62
CA ASP A 377 4.91 -14.41 -12.41
C ASP A 377 5.63 -13.35 -13.27
N LEU A 378 6.83 -12.92 -12.86
CA LEU A 378 7.71 -12.03 -13.65
C LEU A 378 8.48 -12.74 -14.76
N GLU A 379 8.58 -14.09 -14.75
CA GLU A 379 9.33 -14.88 -15.76
C GLU A 379 8.96 -14.55 -17.20
N PRO A 380 7.69 -14.38 -17.60
CA PRO A 380 7.30 -14.07 -18.97
C PRO A 380 7.76 -12.69 -19.45
N TYR A 381 8.01 -11.76 -18.52
CA TYR A 381 8.31 -10.36 -18.81
C TYR A 381 9.81 -10.04 -18.75
N LYS A 382 10.61 -10.85 -18.05
CA LYS A 382 12.03 -10.57 -17.85
C LYS A 382 12.87 -10.74 -19.11
N VAL A 383 13.98 -10.03 -19.18
CA VAL A 383 15.02 -10.28 -20.18
C VAL A 383 15.80 -11.55 -19.81
N ALA A 384 16.20 -12.35 -20.81
CA ALA A 384 16.77 -13.69 -20.62
C ALA A 384 17.97 -13.77 -19.66
N SER A 385 18.78 -12.71 -19.57
CA SER A 385 19.98 -12.67 -18.72
C SER A 385 19.76 -12.02 -17.35
N ILE A 386 18.53 -11.56 -17.05
CA ILE A 386 18.22 -10.85 -15.82
C ILE A 386 17.38 -11.73 -14.90
N THR A 387 17.80 -11.83 -13.64
CA THR A 387 17.07 -12.58 -12.60
C THR A 387 16.47 -11.62 -11.60
N PRO A 388 15.15 -11.51 -11.51
CA PRO A 388 14.49 -10.71 -10.46
C PRO A 388 14.64 -11.40 -9.10
N VAL A 389 14.91 -10.62 -8.06
CA VAL A 389 15.03 -11.05 -6.67
C VAL A 389 14.16 -10.13 -5.81
N VAL A 390 13.24 -10.73 -5.04
CA VAL A 390 12.37 -9.96 -4.15
C VAL A 390 12.98 -9.93 -2.75
N VAL A 391 13.20 -8.71 -2.23
CA VAL A 391 13.79 -8.45 -0.91
C VAL A 391 12.83 -7.68 -0.03
N ASP A 392 12.97 -7.83 1.29
CA ASP A 392 12.14 -7.10 2.24
C ASP A 392 12.48 -5.62 2.28
N PRO A 393 11.50 -4.75 2.51
CA PRO A 393 11.76 -3.35 2.83
C PRO A 393 12.44 -3.24 4.20
N GLU A 394 13.29 -2.23 4.34
CA GLU A 394 13.92 -1.87 5.60
C GLU A 394 13.32 -0.58 6.15
N THR A 395 12.67 -0.69 7.30
CA THR A 395 12.05 0.47 7.93
C THR A 395 13.05 1.15 8.87
N THR A 396 13.27 2.44 8.65
CA THR A 396 13.88 3.34 9.63
C THR A 396 12.76 4.11 10.31
N TYR A 397 12.60 3.89 11.59
CA TYR A 397 11.60 4.56 12.41
C TYR A 397 12.11 5.94 12.83
N LEU A 398 11.21 6.93 12.82
CA LEU A 398 11.45 8.28 13.27
C LEU A 398 10.74 8.50 14.60
N ILE A 399 11.51 8.64 15.66
CA ILE A 399 11.00 8.98 16.99
C ILE A 399 11.01 10.51 17.10
N LEU A 400 9.83 11.10 17.25
CA LEU A 400 9.65 12.54 17.29
C LEU A 400 9.36 13.03 18.70
N GLY A 401 10.11 14.05 19.13
CA GLY A 401 9.82 14.80 20.35
C GLY A 401 9.23 16.15 19.98
N VAL A 402 7.91 16.26 19.89
CA VAL A 402 7.21 17.49 19.53
C VAL A 402 6.84 18.29 20.78
N THR A 403 7.32 19.50 20.88
CA THR A 403 6.89 20.48 21.89
C THR A 403 6.30 21.68 21.17
N TYR A 404 5.02 21.98 21.41
CA TYR A 404 4.38 23.15 20.82
C TYR A 404 3.90 24.14 21.90
N SER A 405 4.00 25.43 21.55
CA SER A 405 3.51 26.53 22.40
C SER A 405 2.23 27.11 21.82
N TYR A 406 1.22 27.32 22.65
CA TYR A 406 -0.07 27.81 22.21
C TYR A 406 -0.61 28.95 23.10
N ASP A 407 -1.43 29.83 22.51
CA ASP A 407 -2.17 30.87 23.22
C ASP A 407 -3.49 30.30 23.77
N SER A 408 -3.57 30.16 25.09
CA SER A 408 -4.76 29.64 25.76
C SER A 408 -5.95 30.59 25.72
N SER A 409 -5.75 31.88 25.37
CA SER A 409 -6.83 32.86 25.21
C SER A 409 -7.46 32.84 23.82
N ALA A 410 -6.74 32.33 22.83
CA ALA A 410 -7.17 32.25 21.44
C ALA A 410 -7.94 30.97 21.09
N THR A 411 -8.12 30.07 22.05
CA THR A 411 -8.80 28.78 21.79
C THR A 411 -9.69 28.36 22.96
N THR A 412 -10.77 27.65 22.65
CA THR A 412 -11.62 26.97 23.64
C THR A 412 -11.22 25.49 23.83
N LYS A 413 -10.26 24.99 23.03
CA LYS A 413 -9.79 23.62 23.09
C LYS A 413 -8.83 23.43 24.27
N THR A 414 -8.88 22.26 24.87
CA THR A 414 -7.93 21.89 25.93
C THR A 414 -6.56 21.52 25.34
N ALA A 415 -5.51 21.53 26.16
CA ALA A 415 -4.19 21.05 25.77
C ALA A 415 -4.21 19.61 25.23
N THR A 416 -5.09 18.76 25.76
CA THR A 416 -5.30 17.38 25.31
C THR A 416 -5.93 17.35 23.92
N ASP A 417 -6.92 18.20 23.65
CA ASP A 417 -7.57 18.27 22.34
C ASP A 417 -6.58 18.77 21.26
N LEU A 418 -5.77 19.77 21.58
CA LEU A 418 -4.73 20.27 20.68
C LEU A 418 -3.68 19.19 20.40
N SER A 419 -3.23 18.46 21.43
CA SER A 419 -2.29 17.35 21.26
C SER A 419 -2.88 16.21 20.41
N ALA A 420 -4.17 15.94 20.53
CA ALA A 420 -4.86 14.96 19.67
C ALA A 420 -4.90 15.44 18.21
N LEU A 421 -5.14 16.72 17.95
CA LEU A 421 -5.10 17.28 16.61
C LEU A 421 -3.68 17.21 16.01
N VAL A 422 -2.65 17.57 16.78
CA VAL A 422 -1.25 17.42 16.36
C VAL A 422 -0.93 15.96 16.03
N ASN A 423 -1.41 15.00 16.84
CA ASN A 423 -1.23 13.58 16.56
C ASN A 423 -1.89 13.16 15.24
N ILE A 424 -3.10 13.63 14.94
CA ILE A 424 -3.78 13.40 13.66
C ILE A 424 -2.95 13.95 12.50
N THR A 425 -2.35 15.14 12.67
CA THR A 425 -1.47 15.74 11.67
C THR A 425 -0.22 14.89 11.43
N LEU A 426 0.40 14.35 12.49
CA LEU A 426 1.54 13.42 12.37
C LEU A 426 1.13 12.13 11.63
N GLN A 427 -0.03 11.54 11.95
CA GLN A 427 -0.55 10.36 11.27
C GLN A 427 -0.82 10.62 9.79
N SER A 428 -1.42 11.77 9.47
CA SER A 428 -1.65 12.19 8.09
C SER A 428 -0.33 12.39 7.33
N TYR A 429 0.66 13.02 7.95
CA TYR A 429 1.99 13.19 7.35
C TYR A 429 2.66 11.84 7.09
N ASN A 430 2.61 10.92 8.05
CA ASN A 430 3.15 9.57 7.90
C ASN A 430 2.53 8.83 6.71
N THR A 431 1.20 8.86 6.61
CA THR A 431 0.48 8.15 5.53
C THR A 431 0.64 8.80 4.16
N THR A 432 0.70 10.11 4.09
CA THR A 432 0.71 10.85 2.82
C THR A 432 2.13 11.06 2.28
N ASN A 433 3.12 11.27 3.16
CA ASN A 433 4.46 11.70 2.77
C ASN A 433 5.53 10.62 2.95
N LEU A 434 5.40 9.67 3.91
CA LEU A 434 6.46 8.73 4.25
C LEU A 434 6.22 7.28 3.81
N ASN A 435 5.00 6.91 3.47
CA ASN A 435 4.62 5.52 3.15
C ASN A 435 5.04 5.06 1.75
N THR A 436 6.02 5.71 1.14
CA THR A 436 6.57 5.35 -0.18
C THR A 436 8.09 5.28 -0.13
N PHE A 437 8.69 4.44 -0.98
CA PHE A 437 10.15 4.44 -1.14
C PHE A 437 10.65 5.78 -1.69
N ASN A 438 11.86 6.16 -1.31
CA ASN A 438 12.50 7.45 -1.70
C ASN A 438 11.75 8.71 -1.23
N ALA A 439 10.86 8.59 -0.25
CA ALA A 439 10.15 9.72 0.34
C ALA A 439 10.98 10.34 1.48
N PRO A 440 11.61 11.48 1.30
CA PRO A 440 12.42 12.09 2.35
C PRO A 440 11.53 12.69 3.45
N PHE A 441 11.94 12.48 4.68
CA PHE A 441 11.39 13.23 5.80
C PHE A 441 11.96 14.65 5.78
N ARG A 442 11.09 15.65 5.68
CA ARG A 442 11.43 17.06 5.70
C ARG A 442 10.95 17.72 6.98
N HIS A 443 11.89 18.02 7.87
CA HIS A 443 11.62 18.56 9.20
C HIS A 443 10.83 19.88 9.15
N SER A 444 11.24 20.82 8.31
CA SER A 444 10.58 22.12 8.19
C SER A 444 9.14 22.02 7.64
N GLN A 445 8.88 21.04 6.75
CA GLN A 445 7.53 20.78 6.23
C GLN A 445 6.61 20.27 7.34
N LEU A 446 7.10 19.33 8.16
CA LEU A 446 6.34 18.83 9.29
C LEU A 446 6.06 19.93 10.33
N GLN A 447 7.06 20.74 10.65
CA GLN A 447 6.88 21.87 11.57
C GLN A 447 5.79 22.83 11.09
N GLY A 448 5.80 23.20 9.79
CA GLY A 448 4.75 24.04 9.21
C GLY A 448 3.36 23.43 9.26
N LEU A 449 3.25 22.09 9.13
CA LEU A 449 1.98 21.40 9.26
C LEU A 449 1.49 21.37 10.72
N ILE A 450 2.40 21.21 11.69
CA ILE A 450 2.07 21.26 13.13
C ILE A 450 1.60 22.67 13.51
N ASP A 451 2.30 23.72 13.09
CA ASP A 451 1.90 25.12 13.34
C ASP A 451 0.56 25.45 12.69
N GLY A 452 0.27 24.88 11.51
CA GLY A 452 -1.01 25.05 10.81
C GLY A 452 -2.17 24.20 11.35
N THR A 453 -1.94 23.35 12.36
CA THR A 453 -2.99 22.44 12.89
C THR A 453 -4.12 23.20 13.59
N ASP A 454 -3.79 24.27 14.30
CA ASP A 454 -4.76 25.15 14.95
C ASP A 454 -4.19 26.58 15.01
N THR A 455 -5.06 27.57 14.86
CA THR A 455 -4.67 29.01 14.90
C THR A 455 -4.12 29.46 16.24
N SER A 456 -4.37 28.74 17.32
CA SER A 456 -3.83 29.01 18.64
C SER A 456 -2.37 28.52 18.82
N ILE A 457 -1.87 27.63 17.97
CA ILE A 457 -0.49 27.13 18.01
C ILE A 457 0.41 28.21 17.40
N LEU A 458 1.36 28.72 18.19
CA LEU A 458 2.21 29.83 17.82
C LEU A 458 3.59 29.38 17.30
N MET A 459 4.09 28.28 17.84
CA MET A 459 5.39 27.70 17.46
C MET A 459 5.49 26.24 17.90
N ASN A 460 6.36 25.49 17.22
CA ASN A 460 6.76 24.18 17.70
C ASN A 460 8.27 23.98 17.60
N THR A 461 8.75 23.05 18.42
CA THR A 461 10.12 22.52 18.34
C THR A 461 10.00 21.00 18.24
N THR A 462 10.54 20.43 17.17
CA THR A 462 10.47 19.00 16.92
C THR A 462 11.88 18.43 16.88
N THR A 463 12.19 17.47 17.74
CA THR A 463 13.43 16.70 17.70
C THR A 463 13.20 15.40 16.95
N VAL A 464 14.22 14.92 16.23
CA VAL A 464 14.15 13.72 15.38
C VAL A 464 15.25 12.76 15.80
N THR A 465 14.86 11.54 16.16
CA THR A 465 15.79 10.44 16.44
C THR A 465 15.44 9.28 15.51
N MET A 466 16.43 8.77 14.81
CA MET A 466 16.27 7.60 13.96
C MET A 466 16.35 6.32 14.79
N ALA A 467 15.55 5.32 14.46
CA ALA A 467 15.61 4.00 15.10
C ALA A 467 15.56 2.89 14.05
N ARG A 468 16.34 1.83 14.26
CA ARG A 468 16.31 0.62 13.45
C ARG A 468 16.24 -0.62 14.34
N LEU A 469 15.55 -1.64 13.82
CA LEU A 469 15.42 -2.95 14.47
C LEU A 469 16.32 -3.94 13.71
N PHE A 470 17.04 -4.78 14.44
CA PHE A 470 17.72 -5.93 13.86
C PHE A 470 17.53 -7.17 14.73
N THR A 471 17.51 -8.34 14.09
CA THR A 471 17.35 -9.63 14.75
C THR A 471 18.71 -10.28 14.92
N PRO A 472 19.22 -10.44 16.17
CA PRO A 472 20.49 -11.11 16.40
C PRO A 472 20.38 -12.61 16.20
N THR A 473 21.49 -13.24 15.76
CA THR A 473 21.65 -14.70 15.74
C THR A 473 21.99 -15.18 17.14
N THR A 474 21.14 -16.03 17.73
CA THR A 474 21.29 -16.48 19.11
C THR A 474 22.15 -17.75 19.26
N THR A 475 22.50 -18.40 18.15
CA THR A 475 23.20 -19.71 18.15
C THR A 475 24.71 -19.62 17.93
N GLY A 476 25.26 -18.45 17.60
CA GLY A 476 26.66 -18.27 17.29
C GLY A 476 27.13 -16.82 17.40
N SER A 477 28.44 -16.63 17.57
CA SER A 477 29.02 -15.27 17.52
C SER A 477 28.96 -14.73 16.09
N THR A 478 28.30 -13.59 15.91
CA THR A 478 28.05 -12.97 14.60
C THR A 478 28.41 -11.48 14.65
N SER A 479 28.94 -10.95 13.55
CA SER A 479 29.13 -9.52 13.35
C SER A 479 27.93 -8.94 12.65
N TYR A 480 27.52 -7.73 13.04
CA TYR A 480 26.36 -7.05 12.46
C TYR A 480 26.78 -5.68 11.93
N THR A 481 26.16 -5.27 10.87
CA THR A 481 26.31 -3.94 10.32
C THR A 481 24.93 -3.31 10.15
N ILE A 482 24.72 -2.16 10.78
CA ILE A 482 23.46 -1.45 10.78
C ILE A 482 23.69 -0.09 10.12
N ASN A 483 23.09 0.10 8.95
CA ASN A 483 23.29 1.30 8.16
C ASN A 483 22.02 2.16 8.15
N PHE A 484 22.10 3.35 8.70
CA PHE A 484 21.02 4.34 8.66
C PHE A 484 21.04 5.16 7.37
N ASN A 485 22.16 5.14 6.61
CA ASN A 485 22.40 5.92 5.40
C ASN A 485 22.18 7.45 5.59
N ASN A 486 22.19 7.91 6.82
CA ASN A 486 22.09 9.31 7.19
C ASN A 486 23.10 9.58 8.29
N ALA A 487 23.86 10.67 8.17
CA ALA A 487 24.89 11.04 9.12
C ALA A 487 24.36 11.16 10.55
N PHE A 488 25.15 10.70 11.52
CA PHE A 488 24.85 10.85 12.95
C PHE A 488 25.41 12.15 13.48
N TYR A 489 24.73 12.75 14.43
CA TYR A 489 25.15 13.98 15.09
C TYR A 489 26.47 13.76 15.84
N ASN A 490 27.54 14.38 15.38
CA ASN A 490 28.85 14.38 16.06
C ASN A 490 29.58 15.71 15.79
N PRO A 491 29.26 16.79 16.55
CA PRO A 491 29.78 18.11 16.27
C PRO A 491 31.29 18.25 16.46
N VAL A 492 31.87 17.39 17.30
CA VAL A 492 33.31 17.31 17.55
C VAL A 492 33.73 15.91 17.89
N SER A 493 34.93 15.49 17.47
CA SER A 493 35.48 14.20 17.90
C SER A 493 35.59 14.11 19.42
N GLY A 494 35.13 12.98 19.99
CA GLY A 494 35.06 12.79 21.43
C GLY A 494 33.88 13.50 22.11
N TYR A 495 32.81 13.77 21.37
CA TYR A 495 31.56 14.30 21.91
C TYR A 495 31.03 13.40 23.03
N GLN A 496 30.84 13.97 24.22
CA GLN A 496 30.61 13.20 25.45
C GLN A 496 29.14 12.77 25.65
N ASN A 497 28.19 13.40 24.92
CA ASN A 497 26.79 12.99 25.02
C ASN A 497 26.54 11.77 24.13
N THR A 498 25.78 10.82 24.64
CA THR A 498 25.39 9.62 23.91
C THR A 498 24.52 9.98 22.71
N VAL A 499 24.97 9.64 21.52
CA VAL A 499 24.24 9.81 20.26
C VAL A 499 23.55 8.53 19.85
N ILE A 500 24.15 7.39 20.20
CA ILE A 500 23.64 6.06 19.91
C ILE A 500 23.20 5.38 21.20
N ALA A 501 22.03 4.76 21.20
CA ALA A 501 21.53 3.95 22.29
C ALA A 501 20.83 2.70 21.78
N SER A 502 20.68 1.68 22.60
CA SER A 502 19.95 0.47 22.25
C SER A 502 18.98 0.02 23.34
N THR A 503 18.04 -0.86 22.97
CA THR A 503 17.33 -1.71 23.92
C THR A 503 18.28 -2.77 24.49
N GLY A 504 17.90 -3.36 25.63
CA GLY A 504 18.72 -4.35 26.33
C GLY A 504 18.85 -5.67 25.59
N PHE A 505 19.96 -6.38 25.86
CA PHE A 505 20.23 -7.73 25.37
C PHE A 505 21.13 -8.50 26.38
N TYR A 506 21.23 -9.81 26.20
CA TYR A 506 22.00 -10.69 27.04
C TYR A 506 23.10 -11.40 26.24
N ILE A 507 24.27 -11.55 26.82
CA ILE A 507 25.48 -12.10 26.17
C ILE A 507 25.82 -13.47 26.77
N ASN A 508 26.18 -14.43 25.93
CA ASN A 508 26.71 -15.74 26.31
C ASN A 508 25.84 -16.53 27.30
N GLY A 509 24.52 -16.38 27.25
CA GLY A 509 23.61 -17.06 28.21
C GLY A 509 23.61 -16.47 29.61
N GLY A 510 24.26 -15.34 29.84
CA GLY A 510 24.25 -14.62 31.12
C GLY A 510 22.91 -13.96 31.43
N THR A 511 22.75 -13.55 32.70
CA THR A 511 21.54 -12.87 33.19
C THR A 511 21.70 -11.34 33.29
N THR A 512 22.89 -10.82 33.03
CA THR A 512 23.16 -9.37 33.04
C THR A 512 22.68 -8.76 31.75
N GLU A 513 21.88 -7.71 31.85
CA GLU A 513 21.38 -6.95 30.72
C GLU A 513 22.43 -5.92 30.28
N TYR A 514 22.72 -5.90 28.99
CA TYR A 514 23.68 -5.02 28.35
C TYR A 514 23.01 -4.11 27.32
N PHE A 515 23.66 -2.97 27.04
CA PHE A 515 23.22 -1.94 26.12
C PHE A 515 24.39 -1.49 25.26
N PHE A 516 24.09 -1.00 24.06
CA PHE A 516 25.06 -0.30 23.22
C PHE A 516 25.02 1.21 23.47
N ASP A 517 26.18 1.86 23.47
CA ASP A 517 26.34 3.33 23.34
C ASP A 517 27.60 3.65 22.55
N ASP A 518 27.83 4.94 22.29
CA ASP A 518 28.99 5.46 21.58
C ASP A 518 29.94 6.25 22.50
N ASP A 519 31.21 6.43 22.06
CA ASP A 519 32.21 7.21 22.78
C ASP A 519 32.48 8.60 22.13
N GLY A 520 31.74 8.96 21.06
CA GLY A 520 31.96 10.15 20.27
C GLY A 520 33.23 10.15 19.40
N SER A 521 34.06 9.10 19.49
CA SER A 521 35.34 8.97 18.79
C SER A 521 35.35 7.86 17.71
N GLY A 522 34.18 7.22 17.47
CA GLY A 522 34.04 6.17 16.46
C GLY A 522 34.01 4.76 17.02
N ASN A 523 34.04 4.57 18.35
CA ASN A 523 33.89 3.26 18.94
C ASN A 523 32.47 3.02 19.46
N LEU A 524 31.93 1.83 19.17
CA LEU A 524 30.73 1.31 19.80
C LEU A 524 31.12 0.59 21.08
N ARG A 525 30.46 0.90 22.19
CA ARG A 525 30.72 0.31 23.50
C ARG A 525 29.54 -0.54 23.97
N ILE A 526 29.83 -1.47 24.88
CA ILE A 526 28.81 -2.27 25.56
C ILE A 526 28.90 -1.99 27.06
N TYR A 527 27.78 -1.64 27.67
CA TYR A 527 27.71 -1.40 29.11
C TYR A 527 26.50 -2.09 29.75
N SER A 528 26.56 -2.28 31.04
CA SER A 528 25.44 -2.68 31.91
C SER A 528 25.16 -1.60 32.94
N ILE A 529 23.96 -1.59 33.49
CA ILE A 529 23.56 -0.68 34.56
C ILE A 529 23.32 -1.48 35.83
N ALA A 530 24.10 -1.22 36.86
CA ALA A 530 23.91 -1.79 38.20
C ALA A 530 23.74 -0.64 39.21
N VAL A 531 22.60 -0.62 39.93
CA VAL A 531 22.29 0.40 40.94
C VAL A 531 22.45 1.84 40.38
N GLY A 532 22.04 2.04 39.10
CA GLY A 532 22.12 3.35 38.41
C GLY A 532 23.52 3.73 37.91
N VAL A 533 24.52 2.87 38.08
CA VAL A 533 25.90 3.12 37.63
C VAL A 533 26.16 2.33 36.34
N ARG A 534 26.69 3.01 35.30
CA ARG A 534 27.13 2.35 34.06
C ARG A 534 28.48 1.66 34.28
N THR A 535 28.57 0.40 33.93
CA THR A 535 29.80 -0.38 33.91
C THR A 535 30.04 -0.92 32.50
N TYR A 536 31.17 -0.55 31.88
CA TYR A 536 31.49 -0.98 30.53
C TYR A 536 32.02 -2.42 30.53
N TYR A 537 31.35 -3.25 29.74
CA TYR A 537 31.80 -4.62 29.44
C TYR A 537 32.87 -4.61 28.36
N SER A 538 32.70 -3.73 27.34
CA SER A 538 33.66 -3.51 26.25
C SER A 538 33.65 -2.04 25.86
N SER A 539 34.85 -1.44 25.73
CA SER A 539 35.01 -0.08 25.23
C SER A 539 35.16 0.00 23.69
N ALA A 540 35.30 -1.13 23.01
CA ALA A 540 35.49 -1.21 21.56
C ALA A 540 34.80 -2.50 21.03
N ALA A 541 33.49 -2.61 21.22
CA ALA A 541 32.68 -3.72 20.73
C ALA A 541 32.37 -3.62 19.24
N GLY A 542 32.69 -2.50 18.64
CA GLY A 542 32.44 -2.23 17.22
C GLY A 542 32.95 -0.85 16.81
N THR A 543 32.59 -0.43 15.62
CA THR A 543 32.94 0.89 15.07
C THR A 543 31.71 1.65 14.61
N ILE A 544 31.82 2.97 14.63
CA ILE A 544 30.77 3.89 14.21
C ILE A 544 31.38 4.86 13.18
N ASP A 545 30.75 4.90 12.00
CA ASP A 545 31.02 5.93 11.01
C ASP A 545 29.89 6.98 11.07
N TYR A 546 30.15 8.07 11.78
CA TYR A 546 29.17 9.14 11.97
C TYR A 546 28.79 9.83 10.66
N ALA A 547 29.74 9.96 9.72
CA ALA A 547 29.51 10.66 8.45
C ALA A 547 28.58 9.90 7.52
N ASN A 548 28.67 8.56 7.51
CA ASN A 548 27.84 7.71 6.67
C ASN A 548 26.66 7.07 7.41
N GLY A 549 26.57 7.28 8.74
CA GLY A 549 25.50 6.70 9.55
C GLY A 549 25.57 5.17 9.67
N LEU A 550 26.79 4.64 9.81
CA LEU A 550 27.06 3.20 9.80
C LEU A 550 27.56 2.73 11.16
N ILE A 551 26.93 1.68 11.71
CA ILE A 551 27.33 1.01 12.93
C ILE A 551 27.76 -0.40 12.61
N THR A 552 28.99 -0.78 12.95
CA THR A 552 29.48 -2.16 12.83
C THR A 552 29.67 -2.73 14.23
N ILE A 553 29.03 -3.86 14.51
CA ILE A 553 29.17 -4.61 15.76
C ILE A 553 30.10 -5.79 15.46
N ASN A 554 31.20 -5.89 16.21
CA ASN A 554 32.14 -7.01 16.07
C ASN A 554 31.50 -8.32 16.56
N GLY A 555 32.08 -9.46 16.18
CA GLY A 555 31.57 -10.79 16.53
C GLY A 555 31.21 -10.94 18.00
N ILE A 556 29.92 -11.06 18.28
CA ILE A 556 29.32 -11.20 19.59
C ILE A 556 28.25 -12.30 19.60
N LEU A 557 28.16 -13.08 20.67
CA LEU A 557 27.06 -14.02 20.89
C LEU A 557 25.98 -13.36 21.73
N ILE A 558 24.93 -12.88 21.10
CA ILE A 558 23.74 -12.37 21.77
C ILE A 558 22.80 -13.56 22.00
N SER A 559 22.62 -13.97 23.26
CA SER A 559 21.85 -15.17 23.60
C SER A 559 20.34 -14.91 23.68
N SER A 560 19.93 -13.70 24.04
CA SER A 560 18.53 -13.27 24.07
C SER A 560 18.44 -11.76 24.08
N THR A 561 17.24 -11.24 23.88
CA THR A 561 16.92 -9.81 23.81
C THR A 561 15.94 -9.43 24.91
N SER A 562 15.99 -8.17 25.34
CA SER A 562 15.01 -7.61 26.29
C SER A 562 13.71 -7.23 25.58
N ASN A 563 12.68 -6.98 26.38
CA ASN A 563 11.42 -6.47 25.85
C ASN A 563 11.62 -5.11 25.18
N ILE A 564 10.93 -4.90 24.06
CA ILE A 564 10.82 -3.59 23.42
C ILE A 564 9.44 -3.05 23.76
N ASP A 565 9.39 -1.86 24.37
CA ASP A 565 8.14 -1.18 24.75
C ASP A 565 7.19 -2.03 25.61
N GLY A 566 7.78 -2.90 26.46
CA GLY A 566 7.05 -3.80 27.35
C GLY A 566 6.58 -5.11 26.69
N VAL A 567 6.81 -5.28 25.38
CA VAL A 567 6.45 -6.49 24.63
C VAL A 567 7.69 -7.35 24.40
N SER A 568 7.55 -8.66 24.57
CA SER A 568 8.63 -9.61 24.26
C SER A 568 9.05 -9.50 22.80
N SER A 569 10.33 -9.34 22.55
CA SER A 569 10.88 -9.15 21.21
C SER A 569 12.09 -10.05 21.00
N ILE A 570 12.28 -10.51 19.77
CA ILE A 570 13.50 -11.19 19.32
C ILE A 570 14.48 -10.21 18.66
N GLN A 571 14.15 -8.92 18.66
CA GLN A 571 14.90 -7.86 17.99
C GLN A 571 15.54 -6.92 19.02
N ILE A 572 16.58 -6.22 18.59
CA ILE A 572 17.19 -5.10 19.30
C ILE A 572 16.89 -3.84 18.51
N ARG A 573 16.38 -2.81 19.21
CA ARG A 573 16.22 -1.48 18.63
C ARG A 573 17.46 -0.65 18.93
N ILE A 574 18.09 -0.11 17.88
CA ILE A 574 19.17 0.88 18.00
C ILE A 574 18.59 2.22 17.57
N THR A 575 18.83 3.24 18.40
CA THR A 575 18.47 4.61 18.14
C THR A 575 19.72 5.44 17.89
N ALA A 576 19.64 6.40 16.97
CA ALA A 576 20.72 7.31 16.65
C ALA A 576 20.16 8.71 16.39
N LEU A 577 20.82 9.72 16.93
CA LEU A 577 20.49 11.11 16.65
C LEU A 577 21.05 11.48 15.27
N SER A 578 20.22 12.01 14.37
CA SER A 578 20.69 12.45 13.05
C SER A 578 21.42 13.78 13.12
N ASP A 579 22.44 13.95 12.26
CA ASP A 579 23.15 15.22 12.12
C ASP A 579 22.26 16.30 11.51
N SER A 580 21.50 15.94 10.49
CA SER A 580 20.43 16.75 9.93
C SER A 580 19.09 16.31 10.49
N ASN A 581 18.21 17.26 10.79
CA ASN A 581 16.82 16.90 11.14
C ASN A 581 16.03 16.35 9.94
N ASP A 582 16.53 16.51 8.72
CA ASP A 582 16.00 15.83 7.53
C ASP A 582 16.58 14.43 7.43
N VAL A 583 15.76 13.44 7.10
CA VAL A 583 16.17 12.04 6.90
C VAL A 583 15.79 11.60 5.49
N ILE A 584 16.76 11.05 4.75
CA ILE A 584 16.60 10.65 3.35
C ILE A 584 16.73 9.13 3.25
N PRO A 585 15.69 8.41 2.83
CA PRO A 585 15.76 6.98 2.62
C PRO A 585 16.50 6.65 1.32
N VAL A 586 17.15 5.49 1.27
CA VAL A 586 17.90 5.01 0.12
C VAL A 586 17.43 3.61 -0.25
N ARG A 587 17.21 3.35 -1.54
CA ARG A 587 16.85 2.02 -2.10
C ARG A 587 15.59 1.40 -1.48
N ASN A 588 15.75 0.29 -0.71
CA ASN A 588 14.66 -0.42 -0.04
C ASN A 588 14.29 0.17 1.33
N GLN A 589 14.85 1.31 1.71
CA GLN A 589 14.51 1.95 2.97
C GLN A 589 13.17 2.67 2.87
N LEU A 590 12.39 2.51 3.94
CA LEU A 590 11.16 3.24 4.22
C LEU A 590 11.34 4.05 5.48
N LEU A 591 10.72 5.20 5.54
CA LEU A 591 10.61 6.00 6.75
C LEU A 591 9.21 5.86 7.31
N GLU A 592 9.12 5.70 8.63
CA GLU A 592 7.85 5.61 9.34
C GLU A 592 7.97 6.27 10.71
N ILE A 593 6.95 7.03 11.12
CA ILE A 593 6.94 7.65 12.45
C ILE A 593 6.61 6.57 13.50
N ASP A 594 7.47 6.43 14.50
CA ASP A 594 7.22 5.58 15.67
C ASP A 594 6.29 6.31 16.65
N PHE A 595 4.99 6.09 16.51
CA PHE A 595 3.98 6.69 17.40
C PHE A 595 4.05 6.17 18.84
N THR A 596 4.66 5.01 19.06
CA THR A 596 4.80 4.41 20.40
C THR A 596 5.83 5.17 21.25
N ASN A 597 6.91 5.60 20.63
CA ASN A 597 8.03 6.25 21.30
C ASN A 597 8.09 7.77 21.07
N SER A 598 7.28 8.29 20.16
CA SER A 598 7.14 9.73 19.93
C SER A 598 6.35 10.39 21.07
N THR A 599 6.69 11.63 21.38
CA THR A 599 6.03 12.41 22.44
C THR A 599 5.51 13.72 21.91
N ILE A 600 4.34 14.13 22.39
CA ILE A 600 3.74 15.44 22.10
C ILE A 600 3.56 16.17 23.43
N THR A 601 4.21 17.30 23.58
CA THR A 601 4.17 18.13 24.78
C THR A 601 3.60 19.51 24.46
N SER A 602 2.52 19.89 25.16
CA SER A 602 1.92 21.21 25.03
C SER A 602 2.50 22.18 26.07
N LYS A 603 2.68 23.42 25.68
CA LYS A 603 3.12 24.52 26.56
C LYS A 603 2.27 25.75 26.32
N VAL A 604 1.75 26.36 27.38
CA VAL A 604 1.08 27.65 27.24
C VAL A 604 2.11 28.74 26.99
N ASP A 605 1.90 29.57 25.97
CA ASP A 605 2.75 30.74 25.72
C ASP A 605 2.38 31.87 26.69
N ALA A 606 3.23 32.11 27.67
CA ALA A 606 3.01 33.14 28.66
C ALA A 606 3.07 34.56 28.08
N ALA A 607 3.87 34.77 27.02
CA ALA A 607 3.99 36.06 26.36
C ALA A 607 2.71 36.45 25.61
N ALA A 608 2.11 35.50 24.90
CA ALA A 608 0.83 35.70 24.20
C ALA A 608 -0.33 35.90 25.18
N THR A 609 -0.36 35.15 26.30
CA THR A 609 -1.46 35.22 27.28
C THR A 609 -1.41 36.45 28.17
N THR A 610 -0.22 36.91 28.55
CA THR A 610 -0.05 38.01 29.53
C THR A 610 0.36 39.34 28.92
N GLY A 611 0.75 39.35 27.64
CA GLY A 611 1.31 40.54 26.97
C GLY A 611 2.73 40.95 27.47
N VAL A 612 3.38 40.11 28.24
CA VAL A 612 4.74 40.35 28.78
C VAL A 612 5.70 39.39 28.11
N GLY A 613 6.83 39.85 27.61
CA GLY A 613 7.78 39.09 26.82
C GLY A 613 8.35 37.83 27.47
N TYR A 614 8.42 37.78 28.80
CA TYR A 614 8.54 36.55 29.57
C TYR A 614 8.16 36.81 31.03
N THR A 615 7.70 35.75 31.70
CA THR A 615 7.48 35.81 33.14
C THR A 615 8.41 34.82 33.82
N THR A 616 8.99 35.23 34.91
CA THR A 616 9.87 34.39 35.73
C THR A 616 9.11 33.45 36.65
N THR A 617 7.79 33.52 36.67
CA THR A 617 6.94 32.66 37.51
C THR A 617 6.18 31.66 36.62
N THR A 618 6.74 30.50 36.50
CA THR A 618 6.15 29.40 35.78
C THR A 618 5.06 28.75 36.61
N THR A 619 3.81 29.01 36.32
CA THR A 619 2.72 28.11 36.67
C THR A 619 1.98 27.72 35.39
N GLY A 620 2.74 27.35 34.39
CA GLY A 620 2.18 26.71 33.20
C GLY A 620 2.03 25.22 33.46
N THR A 621 0.83 24.70 33.33
CA THR A 621 0.61 23.26 33.36
C THR A 621 1.21 22.68 32.09
N THR A 622 2.33 22.00 32.19
CA THR A 622 2.88 21.22 31.08
C THR A 622 2.13 19.91 31.04
N THR A 623 1.34 19.69 30.01
CA THR A 623 0.69 18.41 29.78
C THR A 623 1.51 17.67 28.73
N SER A 624 2.16 16.60 29.15
CA SER A 624 2.86 15.67 28.27
C SER A 624 1.88 14.55 27.92
N THR A 625 1.57 14.41 26.64
CA THR A 625 0.74 13.33 26.12
C THR A 625 1.64 12.42 25.30
N SER A 626 1.88 11.21 25.80
CA SER A 626 2.52 10.16 25.00
C SER A 626 1.50 9.65 23.97
N VAL A 627 1.95 9.42 22.77
CA VAL A 627 1.13 8.88 21.68
C VAL A 627 0.65 7.46 21.99
N ASN A 628 1.30 6.79 22.94
CA ASN A 628 0.88 5.49 23.47
C ASN A 628 0.67 5.56 24.98
N THR A 629 -0.52 5.21 25.43
CA THR A 629 -1.01 5.37 26.82
C THR A 629 -0.41 4.40 27.86
N THR A 630 0.65 3.67 27.55
CA THR A 630 1.20 2.63 28.42
C THR A 630 2.70 2.79 28.71
N LYS A 631 3.17 3.95 29.09
CA LYS A 631 4.51 4.03 29.71
C LYS A 631 4.58 5.01 30.87
N SER A 632 4.80 4.46 32.05
CA SER A 632 5.31 5.18 33.19
C SER A 632 6.70 5.73 32.82
N THR A 633 6.81 7.04 32.59
CA THR A 633 8.11 7.70 32.45
C THR A 633 8.74 7.81 33.80
N THR A 634 9.69 6.94 34.10
CA THR A 634 10.72 7.29 35.07
C THR A 634 11.63 8.32 34.39
N SER A 635 11.38 9.59 34.66
CA SER A 635 12.31 10.66 34.37
C SER A 635 13.57 10.44 35.19
N SER A 636 14.63 9.94 34.55
CA SER A 636 15.98 10.15 35.11
C SER A 636 16.48 11.50 34.58
N SER A 637 16.23 12.55 35.36
CA SER A 637 17.03 13.75 35.29
C SER A 637 18.42 13.39 35.77
N SER A 638 19.41 13.59 34.96
CA SER A 638 20.72 14.07 35.44
C SER A 638 21.71 14.24 34.30
N TYR A 639 22.14 15.45 34.17
CA TYR A 639 23.38 16.04 33.65
C TYR A 639 23.69 15.87 32.17
#